data_919b271a160d6f026479b58ba5059e4b
#
_entry.id   919b271a160d6f026479b58ba5059e4b
#
_cell.length_a   1.000
_cell.length_b   1.000
_cell.length_c   1.000
_cell.angle_alpha   90.00
_cell.angle_beta   90.00
_cell.angle_gamma   90.00
#
_symmetry.space_group_name_H-M   'P 1'
#
loop_
_entity.id
_entity.type
_entity.pdbx_description
1 polymer ?
#
loop_
_entity_poly.entity_id
_entity_poly.type
_entity_poly.pdbx_seq_one_letter_code
_entity_poly.pdbx_strand_id
1 'polypeptide(L)'
;MKKQKLSRHRAIFSSMLLVVVAYASPVAAQVSPHQTLKEAAQVAVLKSPEVLARWHAFQEAGEEIGVARGGFLPKLDLTTGVGRETIKQDSAGVDSKFTRRGRTLTLNQMLFDGFATTSEVKRLGKAKLVRYFELLDASENVALEAGRAYLDVVRSRQLVFLAEENYIQHQAALEQLKQRAESGVGKRVDVEQAASRLALADVNLTTAYANLHDVSARYVRLVGTQPAKVMFAPAGLTKALPDTAESALQKALQRNPALRATIENIEAAQFDLEGRRASFMPRLDIRARNESVNNYQGSGERDNSVVEMVLSYNLFNGGTDLARSRQYRERKNIALDQREKACRDMRQTLSIAYNETVRLNDQLSFIGLQVNLVEKTRAAYRDQFNIGQRTLLDLLNTQNEFFDARRAQVNADVDLSIAYLRSYAGMGNLLEQLGLKRLEDENNPDEQDLASVDLAQLCPATAPTDITLNREALGRKAKELVDSTASTLVAGRTAPAAQPLAAVQNGEAKRTEPVDGEAEVLARIADWGVAWASRDIQRYLAFYAAGFVPEGGQSREVWARQREQRLAKPTSIRIEIQNPAVQMSAPDTAVVDFRQLYTVDAYRDSSEKTLEWRKENGQWLIVREAVRAAGKPR
;
A
#
# COMPACT_ATOMS: atom_id res chain seq x y z
N MET A 1 -24.44 56.46 72.42
CA MET A 1 -25.69 55.68 72.67
C MET A 1 -25.93 54.69 71.53
N LYS A 2 -26.31 53.48 71.93
CA LYS A 2 -26.80 52.33 71.15
C LYS A 2 -25.78 51.48 70.39
N LYS A 3 -25.44 50.35 71.07
CA LYS A 3 -24.91 49.11 70.55
C LYS A 3 -25.97 48.40 69.73
N GLN A 4 -25.60 47.77 68.63
CA GLN A 4 -26.38 46.71 68.06
C GLN A 4 -25.47 45.47 67.78
N LYS A 5 -25.95 44.34 68.28
CA LYS A 5 -25.32 43.03 68.33
C LYS A 5 -25.29 42.37 66.95
N LEU A 6 -24.16 41.78 66.56
CA LEU A 6 -24.08 40.78 65.53
C LEU A 6 -24.47 39.42 66.11
N SER A 7 -25.50 38.81 65.56
CA SER A 7 -25.91 37.45 65.83
C SER A 7 -25.19 36.47 64.87
N ARG A 8 -24.54 35.46 65.42
CA ARG A 8 -23.93 34.36 64.72
C ARG A 8 -25.00 33.39 64.25
N HIS A 9 -25.15 33.12 62.96
CA HIS A 9 -25.80 31.94 62.44
C HIS A 9 -24.74 30.98 61.88
N ARG A 10 -24.50 29.87 62.58
CA ARG A 10 -23.85 28.66 62.10
C ARG A 10 -24.88 27.92 61.24
N ALA A 11 -24.70 27.87 59.92
CA ALA A 11 -25.38 26.92 59.06
C ALA A 11 -24.53 25.66 58.98
N ILE A 12 -25.10 24.57 59.47
CA ILE A 12 -24.58 23.21 59.34
C ILE A 12 -24.99 22.74 57.94
N PHE A 13 -24.04 22.61 57.03
CA PHE A 13 -24.25 21.94 55.76
C PHE A 13 -24.03 20.45 55.96
N SER A 14 -25.15 19.71 56.02
CA SER A 14 -25.18 18.26 55.98
C SER A 14 -25.01 17.83 54.54
N SER A 15 -23.83 17.35 54.16
CA SER A 15 -23.53 16.81 52.85
C SER A 15 -24.11 15.42 52.71
N MET A 16 -25.28 15.32 52.06
CA MET A 16 -25.85 14.06 51.60
C MET A 16 -25.17 13.63 50.30
N LEU A 17 -24.22 12.69 50.43
CA LEU A 17 -23.51 12.07 49.31
C LEU A 17 -24.44 11.12 48.57
N LEU A 18 -25.09 11.56 47.50
CA LEU A 18 -25.89 10.72 46.63
C LEU A 18 -24.91 9.96 45.69
N VAL A 19 -24.65 8.70 46.04
CA VAL A 19 -23.92 7.79 45.13
C VAL A 19 -24.88 7.38 44.02
N VAL A 20 -24.80 8.05 42.88
CA VAL A 20 -25.41 7.60 41.64
C VAL A 20 -24.53 6.48 41.06
N VAL A 21 -24.89 5.24 41.36
CA VAL A 21 -24.35 4.09 40.63
C VAL A 21 -24.95 4.11 39.23
N ALA A 22 -24.20 4.71 38.32
CA ALA A 22 -24.49 4.60 36.88
C ALA A 22 -24.26 3.13 36.49
N TYR A 23 -25.32 2.36 36.35
CA TYR A 23 -25.28 1.10 35.62
C TYR A 23 -24.91 1.44 34.16
N ALA A 24 -23.64 1.33 33.82
CA ALA A 24 -23.21 1.25 32.45
C ALA A 24 -23.70 -0.09 31.88
N SER A 25 -24.94 -0.11 31.38
CA SER A 25 -25.40 -1.19 30.53
C SER A 25 -24.43 -1.29 29.37
N PRO A 26 -23.87 -2.47 29.03
CA PRO A 26 -23.14 -2.62 27.80
C PRO A 26 -24.14 -2.32 26.68
N VAL A 27 -23.94 -1.19 25.98
CA VAL A 27 -24.63 -0.92 24.74
C VAL A 27 -24.13 -2.00 23.79
N ALA A 28 -24.86 -3.12 23.72
CA ALA A 28 -24.70 -4.08 22.66
C ALA A 28 -24.88 -3.27 21.38
N ALA A 29 -23.80 -3.08 20.63
CA ALA A 29 -23.82 -2.40 19.35
C ALA A 29 -24.86 -3.10 18.48
N GLN A 30 -26.04 -2.49 18.34
CA GLN A 30 -27.11 -3.01 17.49
C GLN A 30 -26.55 -3.03 16.07
N VAL A 31 -26.30 -4.23 15.55
CA VAL A 31 -25.91 -4.44 14.16
C VAL A 31 -27.09 -3.96 13.33
N SER A 32 -26.92 -2.83 12.64
CA SER A 32 -27.93 -2.33 11.71
C SER A 32 -28.23 -3.41 10.69
N PRO A 33 -29.50 -3.71 10.39
CA PRO A 33 -29.85 -4.78 9.46
C PRO A 33 -29.36 -4.49 8.04
N HIS A 34 -29.15 -3.23 7.71
CA HIS A 34 -28.70 -2.74 6.41
C HIS A 34 -27.67 -1.62 6.59
N GLN A 35 -26.62 -1.63 5.79
CA GLN A 35 -25.60 -0.57 5.77
C GLN A 35 -25.08 -0.37 4.35
N THR A 36 -24.98 0.89 3.93
CA THR A 36 -24.41 1.28 2.65
C THR A 36 -22.92 1.56 2.77
N LEU A 37 -22.18 1.53 1.65
CA LEU A 37 -20.78 1.92 1.58
C LEU A 37 -20.58 3.37 2.09
N LYS A 38 -21.49 4.27 1.71
CA LYS A 38 -21.47 5.67 2.17
C LYS A 38 -21.54 5.76 3.70
N GLU A 39 -22.46 5.04 4.33
CA GLU A 39 -22.61 5.06 5.80
C GLU A 39 -21.39 4.48 6.50
N ALA A 40 -20.82 3.38 5.99
CA ALA A 40 -19.60 2.79 6.53
C ALA A 40 -18.40 3.75 6.44
N ALA A 41 -18.20 4.35 5.27
CA ALA A 41 -17.14 5.34 5.06
C ALA A 41 -17.36 6.60 5.92
N GLN A 42 -18.61 7.07 6.07
CA GLN A 42 -18.94 8.23 6.92
C GLN A 42 -18.58 7.99 8.38
N VAL A 43 -18.91 6.81 8.91
CA VAL A 43 -18.56 6.43 10.29
C VAL A 43 -17.04 6.38 10.47
N ALA A 44 -16.33 5.79 9.51
CA ALA A 44 -14.88 5.71 9.54
C ALA A 44 -14.24 7.10 9.52
N VAL A 45 -14.63 7.99 8.60
CA VAL A 45 -14.07 9.36 8.51
C VAL A 45 -14.29 10.16 9.79
N LEU A 46 -15.47 10.09 10.41
CA LEU A 46 -15.77 10.89 11.60
C LEU A 46 -15.23 10.29 12.90
N LYS A 47 -14.95 8.99 12.96
CA LYS A 47 -14.58 8.29 14.20
C LYS A 47 -13.18 7.65 14.17
N SER A 48 -12.49 7.67 13.04
CA SER A 48 -11.14 7.11 12.96
C SER A 48 -10.19 7.86 13.88
N PRO A 49 -9.43 7.17 14.75
CA PRO A 49 -8.39 7.80 15.55
C PRO A 49 -7.32 8.50 14.70
N GLU A 50 -7.06 8.03 13.49
CA GLU A 50 -6.12 8.63 12.55
C GLU A 50 -6.59 10.01 12.10
N VAL A 51 -7.84 10.14 11.66
CA VAL A 51 -8.43 11.43 11.24
C VAL A 51 -8.53 12.38 12.43
N LEU A 52 -8.97 11.88 13.60
CA LEU A 52 -9.05 12.68 14.83
C LEU A 52 -7.67 13.19 15.28
N ALA A 53 -6.62 12.38 15.17
CA ALA A 53 -5.26 12.83 15.46
C ALA A 53 -4.81 13.96 14.53
N ARG A 54 -5.12 13.88 13.22
CA ARG A 54 -4.83 14.96 12.26
C ARG A 54 -5.67 16.20 12.52
N TRP A 55 -6.93 16.02 12.92
CA TRP A 55 -7.80 17.12 13.35
C TRP A 55 -7.18 17.89 14.54
N HIS A 56 -6.75 17.19 15.58
CA HIS A 56 -6.10 17.82 16.72
C HIS A 56 -4.79 18.50 16.35
N ALA A 57 -3.99 17.92 15.45
CA ALA A 57 -2.77 18.54 14.93
C ALA A 57 -3.07 19.84 14.13
N PHE A 58 -4.18 19.87 13.40
CA PHE A 58 -4.65 21.09 12.72
C PHE A 58 -5.07 22.18 13.73
N GLN A 59 -5.80 21.80 14.80
CA GLN A 59 -6.16 22.74 15.87
C GLN A 59 -4.92 23.25 16.63
N GLU A 60 -3.98 22.36 16.97
CA GLU A 60 -2.70 22.70 17.58
C GLU A 60 -1.95 23.76 16.78
N ALA A 61 -1.82 23.56 15.45
CA ALA A 61 -1.18 24.53 14.57
C ALA A 61 -1.89 25.89 14.55
N GLY A 62 -3.20 25.92 14.80
CA GLY A 62 -3.95 27.16 15.00
C GLY A 62 -3.51 27.91 16.26
N GLU A 63 -3.35 27.20 17.37
CA GLU A 63 -2.90 27.79 18.65
C GLU A 63 -1.42 28.21 18.59
N GLU A 64 -0.56 27.51 17.87
CA GLU A 64 0.83 27.91 17.64
C GLU A 64 0.94 29.30 17.02
N ILE A 65 0.03 29.69 16.12
CA ILE A 65 -0.04 31.04 15.57
C ILE A 65 -0.32 32.05 16.68
N GLY A 66 -1.22 31.72 17.61
CA GLY A 66 -1.52 32.53 18.79
C GLY A 66 -0.28 32.72 19.68
N VAL A 67 0.48 31.66 19.93
CA VAL A 67 1.73 31.68 20.68
C VAL A 67 2.76 32.61 20.02
N ALA A 68 2.94 32.50 18.69
CA ALA A 68 3.87 33.37 17.96
C ALA A 68 3.42 34.84 17.97
N ARG A 69 2.11 35.11 17.83
CA ARG A 69 1.55 36.47 17.95
C ARG A 69 1.79 37.10 19.34
N GLY A 70 1.87 36.25 20.39
CA GLY A 70 2.27 36.68 21.73
C GLY A 70 3.63 37.38 21.76
N GLY A 71 4.52 37.13 20.79
CA GLY A 71 5.80 37.85 20.62
C GLY A 71 5.66 39.33 20.31
N PHE A 72 4.51 39.79 19.81
CA PHE A 72 4.20 41.21 19.60
C PHE A 72 3.69 41.92 20.87
N LEU A 73 3.29 41.16 21.88
CA LEU A 73 2.69 41.67 23.08
C LEU A 73 3.73 41.86 24.19
N PRO A 74 3.48 42.78 25.17
CA PRO A 74 4.38 42.95 26.31
C PRO A 74 4.38 41.69 27.18
N LYS A 75 5.57 41.31 27.63
CA LYS A 75 5.78 40.24 28.61
C LYS A 75 6.02 40.84 29.99
N LEU A 76 5.19 40.49 30.97
CA LEU A 76 5.25 40.91 32.34
C LEU A 76 5.61 39.74 33.24
N ASP A 77 6.77 39.81 33.86
CA ASP A 77 7.28 38.76 34.75
C ASP A 77 7.48 39.31 36.18
N LEU A 78 6.94 38.59 37.17
CA LEU A 78 7.20 38.83 38.60
C LEU A 78 8.11 37.73 39.13
N THR A 79 9.29 38.13 39.60
CA THR A 79 10.22 37.22 40.26
C THR A 79 10.36 37.60 41.72
N THR A 80 10.20 36.66 42.64
CA THR A 80 10.47 36.86 44.07
C THR A 80 11.41 35.76 44.56
N GLY A 81 12.38 36.18 45.38
CA GLY A 81 13.40 35.30 45.88
C GLY A 81 13.80 35.61 47.32
N VAL A 82 14.11 34.55 48.07
CA VAL A 82 14.74 34.63 49.37
C VAL A 82 16.01 33.79 49.34
N GLY A 83 17.12 34.34 49.78
CA GLY A 83 18.41 33.66 49.78
C GLY A 83 19.29 34.11 50.95
N ARG A 84 20.23 33.26 51.38
CA ARG A 84 21.29 33.64 52.29
C ARG A 84 22.50 34.07 51.48
N GLU A 85 22.92 35.30 51.70
CA GLU A 85 24.07 35.93 51.04
C GLU A 85 25.22 36.07 52.04
N THR A 86 26.41 35.77 51.59
CA THR A 86 27.65 36.01 52.36
C THR A 86 28.55 36.88 51.50
N ILE A 87 28.84 38.09 51.97
CA ILE A 87 29.79 38.99 51.34
C ILE A 87 31.09 38.92 52.13
N LYS A 88 32.17 38.55 51.46
CA LYS A 88 33.54 38.65 51.98
C LYS A 88 34.19 39.88 51.40
N GLN A 89 34.65 40.78 52.25
CA GLN A 89 35.27 42.01 51.82
C GLN A 89 36.68 42.05 52.42
N ASP A 90 37.68 41.77 51.60
CA ASP A 90 39.09 41.66 52.04
C ASP A 90 39.63 42.92 52.66
N SER A 91 39.12 44.12 52.32
CA SER A 91 39.56 45.39 52.83
C SER A 91 39.04 45.79 54.23
N ALA A 92 38.01 45.09 54.74
CA ALA A 92 37.35 45.39 56.00
C ALA A 92 37.43 44.31 57.06
N GLY A 93 37.87 43.06 56.72
CA GLY A 93 38.03 41.94 57.63
C GLY A 93 36.76 41.39 58.25
N VAL A 94 35.59 41.73 57.72
CA VAL A 94 34.29 41.29 58.27
C VAL A 94 33.47 40.58 57.19
N ASP A 95 33.23 39.32 57.44
CA ASP A 95 32.27 38.56 56.65
C ASP A 95 30.83 38.92 57.07
N SER A 96 30.08 39.51 56.16
CA SER A 96 28.67 39.85 56.40
C SER A 96 27.78 38.68 55.87
N LYS A 97 26.99 38.07 56.78
CA LYS A 97 26.00 37.01 56.45
C LYS A 97 24.60 37.54 56.76
N PHE A 98 23.76 37.57 55.73
CA PHE A 98 22.39 38.07 55.90
C PHE A 98 21.41 37.30 54.97
N THR A 99 20.11 37.40 55.29
CA THR A 99 19.04 36.88 54.47
C THR A 99 18.56 38.00 53.51
N ARG A 100 18.84 37.83 52.21
CA ARG A 100 18.33 38.71 51.19
C ARG A 100 16.94 38.30 50.75
N ARG A 101 16.02 39.25 50.66
CA ARG A 101 14.68 39.07 50.05
C ARG A 101 14.54 40.09 48.94
N GLY A 102 14.18 39.58 47.75
CA GLY A 102 13.99 40.45 46.59
C GLY A 102 12.71 40.15 45.84
N ARG A 103 12.12 41.15 45.27
CA ARG A 103 11.04 41.08 44.28
C ARG A 103 11.44 41.95 43.10
N THR A 104 11.23 41.41 41.90
CA THR A 104 11.51 42.10 40.65
C THR A 104 10.32 41.97 39.74
N LEU A 105 9.75 43.09 39.33
CA LEU A 105 8.73 43.16 38.28
C LEU A 105 9.42 43.67 37.01
N THR A 106 9.34 42.86 35.93
CA THR A 106 9.96 43.19 34.66
C THR A 106 8.90 43.19 33.55
N LEU A 107 8.84 44.28 32.81
CA LEU A 107 8.06 44.39 31.56
C LEU A 107 9.05 44.45 30.40
N ASN A 108 8.86 43.55 29.43
CA ASN A 108 9.61 43.58 28.17
C ASN A 108 8.63 43.72 27.01
N GLN A 109 8.81 44.73 26.17
CA GLN A 109 8.04 44.95 24.95
C GLN A 109 8.99 45.00 23.76
N MET A 110 8.85 44.08 22.84
CA MET A 110 9.53 44.12 21.56
C MET A 110 8.90 45.20 20.68
N LEU A 111 9.69 46.07 20.11
CA LEU A 111 9.28 47.07 19.13
C LEU A 111 9.68 46.68 17.71
N PHE A 112 10.87 46.11 17.57
CA PHE A 112 11.40 45.65 16.31
C PHE A 112 12.39 44.50 16.52
N ASP A 113 12.26 43.42 15.73
CA ASP A 113 13.11 42.24 15.81
C ASP A 113 13.64 41.76 14.44
N GLY A 114 13.74 42.71 13.48
CA GLY A 114 14.16 42.38 12.12
C GLY A 114 13.13 41.54 11.34
N PHE A 115 11.85 41.63 11.68
CA PHE A 115 10.74 40.86 11.13
C PHE A 115 10.74 39.35 11.48
N ALA A 116 11.51 38.92 12.50
CA ALA A 116 11.54 37.54 12.94
C ALA A 116 10.15 37.02 13.34
N THR A 117 9.48 37.76 14.26
CA THR A 117 8.14 37.42 14.75
C THR A 117 7.09 37.43 13.59
N THR A 118 7.20 38.43 12.70
CA THR A 118 6.30 38.50 11.52
C THR A 118 6.46 37.30 10.60
N SER A 119 7.71 36.91 10.29
CA SER A 119 8.01 35.75 9.45
C SER A 119 7.59 34.44 10.13
N GLU A 120 7.75 34.36 11.46
CA GLU A 120 7.30 33.17 12.22
C GLU A 120 5.78 33.02 12.20
N VAL A 121 5.02 34.11 12.38
CA VAL A 121 3.55 34.08 12.27
C VAL A 121 3.12 33.65 10.88
N LYS A 122 3.77 34.17 9.81
CA LYS A 122 3.49 33.74 8.42
C LYS A 122 3.85 32.28 8.19
N ARG A 123 5.02 31.83 8.68
CA ARG A 123 5.46 30.43 8.61
C ARG A 123 4.44 29.49 9.23
N LEU A 124 3.99 29.81 10.46
CA LEU A 124 2.99 29.02 11.19
C LEU A 124 1.62 29.07 10.51
N GLY A 125 1.24 30.20 9.90
CA GLY A 125 0.06 30.28 9.06
C GLY A 125 0.09 29.27 7.91
N LYS A 126 1.22 29.17 7.20
CA LYS A 126 1.42 28.18 6.13
C LYS A 126 1.53 26.75 6.68
N ALA A 127 2.18 26.55 7.82
CA ALA A 127 2.22 25.25 8.51
C ALA A 127 0.83 24.76 8.91
N LYS A 128 -0.07 25.65 9.35
CA LYS A 128 -1.48 25.32 9.60
C LYS A 128 -2.18 24.82 8.33
N LEU A 129 -1.94 25.43 7.17
CA LEU A 129 -2.49 24.98 5.88
C LEU A 129 -1.92 23.59 5.49
N VAL A 130 -0.65 23.33 5.77
CA VAL A 130 -0.08 21.98 5.61
C VAL A 130 -0.87 20.96 6.43
N ARG A 131 -1.12 21.24 7.73
CA ARG A 131 -1.92 20.36 8.60
C ARG A 131 -3.36 20.18 8.13
N TYR A 132 -3.97 21.24 7.59
CA TYR A 132 -5.29 21.14 6.96
C TYR A 132 -5.30 20.15 5.79
N PHE A 133 -4.35 20.28 4.86
CA PHE A 133 -4.28 19.36 3.72
C PHE A 133 -3.88 17.93 4.13
N GLU A 134 -3.05 17.76 5.16
CA GLU A 134 -2.77 16.44 5.75
C GLU A 134 -4.02 15.80 6.38
N LEU A 135 -4.91 16.60 6.98
CA LEU A 135 -6.20 16.13 7.49
C LEU A 135 -7.13 15.70 6.35
N LEU A 136 -7.18 16.47 5.27
CA LEU A 136 -7.95 16.09 4.07
C LEU A 136 -7.43 14.79 3.45
N ASP A 137 -6.12 14.66 3.31
CA ASP A 137 -5.47 13.44 2.78
C ASP A 137 -5.78 12.22 3.65
N ALA A 138 -5.68 12.36 4.97
CA ALA A 138 -6.04 11.29 5.90
C ALA A 138 -7.52 10.92 5.81
N SER A 139 -8.42 11.89 5.64
CA SER A 139 -9.85 11.67 5.48
C SER A 139 -10.18 10.93 4.17
N GLU A 140 -9.55 11.31 3.05
CA GLU A 140 -9.65 10.62 1.75
C GLU A 140 -9.14 9.18 1.84
N ASN A 141 -7.98 8.97 2.47
CA ASN A 141 -7.37 7.65 2.63
C ASN A 141 -8.21 6.74 3.54
N VAL A 142 -8.72 7.25 4.67
CA VAL A 142 -9.60 6.49 5.57
C VAL A 142 -10.92 6.14 4.87
N ALA A 143 -11.50 7.05 4.09
CA ALA A 143 -12.69 6.78 3.30
C ALA A 143 -12.44 5.67 2.26
N LEU A 144 -11.28 5.71 1.58
CA LEU A 144 -10.86 4.68 0.63
C LEU A 144 -10.69 3.31 1.32
N GLU A 145 -9.97 3.26 2.43
CA GLU A 145 -9.72 2.00 3.15
C GLU A 145 -11.02 1.42 3.75
N ALA A 146 -11.92 2.26 4.26
CA ALA A 146 -13.24 1.83 4.72
C ALA A 146 -14.11 1.31 3.58
N GLY A 147 -14.08 2.01 2.42
CA GLY A 147 -14.78 1.57 1.21
C GLY A 147 -14.26 0.22 0.70
N ARG A 148 -12.93 0.02 0.70
CA ARG A 148 -12.31 -1.27 0.35
C ARG A 148 -12.71 -2.36 1.32
N ALA A 149 -12.64 -2.12 2.63
CA ALA A 149 -13.02 -3.10 3.63
C ALA A 149 -14.51 -3.49 3.51
N TYR A 150 -15.38 -2.53 3.19
CA TYR A 150 -16.78 -2.77 2.91
C TYR A 150 -16.96 -3.71 1.69
N LEU A 151 -16.30 -3.41 0.59
CA LEU A 151 -16.36 -4.18 -0.66
C LEU A 151 -15.74 -5.57 -0.50
N ASP A 152 -14.66 -5.70 0.29
CA ASP A 152 -14.05 -7.00 0.58
C ASP A 152 -15.00 -7.91 1.39
N VAL A 153 -15.81 -7.36 2.31
CA VAL A 153 -16.85 -8.14 3.01
C VAL A 153 -17.93 -8.58 2.04
N VAL A 154 -18.39 -7.69 1.13
CA VAL A 154 -19.38 -8.04 0.09
C VAL A 154 -18.85 -9.15 -0.79
N ARG A 155 -17.60 -9.03 -1.27
CA ARG A 155 -16.89 -10.03 -2.06
C ARG A 155 -16.85 -11.40 -1.34
N SER A 156 -16.36 -11.39 -0.11
CA SER A 156 -16.14 -12.63 0.64
C SER A 156 -17.45 -13.36 0.94
N ARG A 157 -18.56 -12.62 1.19
CA ARG A 157 -19.89 -13.23 1.33
C ARG A 157 -20.37 -13.90 0.05
N GLN A 158 -20.17 -13.26 -1.10
CA GLN A 158 -20.50 -13.86 -2.40
C GLN A 158 -19.64 -15.07 -2.69
N LEU A 159 -18.34 -15.04 -2.34
CA LEU A 159 -17.45 -16.18 -2.51
C LEU A 159 -17.80 -17.36 -1.59
N VAL A 160 -18.23 -17.08 -0.35
CA VAL A 160 -18.77 -18.13 0.56
C VAL A 160 -20.00 -18.77 -0.06
N PHE A 161 -20.96 -17.96 -0.52
CA PHE A 161 -22.17 -18.49 -1.18
C PHE A 161 -21.83 -19.40 -2.38
N LEU A 162 -20.88 -18.98 -3.23
CA LEU A 162 -20.44 -19.81 -4.36
C LEU A 162 -19.74 -21.11 -3.91
N ALA A 163 -18.96 -21.04 -2.83
CA ALA A 163 -18.29 -22.22 -2.28
C ALA A 163 -19.29 -23.20 -1.65
N GLU A 164 -20.33 -22.70 -0.97
CA GLU A 164 -21.44 -23.50 -0.45
C GLU A 164 -22.20 -24.20 -1.59
N GLU A 165 -22.56 -23.47 -2.66
CA GLU A 165 -23.19 -24.04 -3.82
C GLU A 165 -22.32 -25.15 -4.47
N ASN A 166 -21.02 -24.88 -4.61
CA ASN A 166 -20.09 -25.86 -5.19
C ASN A 166 -19.98 -27.12 -4.32
N TYR A 167 -19.89 -26.98 -3.00
CA TYR A 167 -19.89 -28.09 -2.05
C TYR A 167 -21.16 -28.92 -2.17
N ILE A 168 -22.34 -28.29 -2.17
CA ILE A 168 -23.64 -28.96 -2.29
C ILE A 168 -23.72 -29.77 -3.60
N GLN A 169 -23.24 -29.22 -4.72
CA GLN A 169 -23.26 -29.93 -6.02
C GLN A 169 -22.35 -31.17 -6.01
N HIS A 170 -21.14 -31.06 -5.42
CA HIS A 170 -20.23 -32.20 -5.31
C HIS A 170 -20.74 -33.27 -4.33
N GLN A 171 -21.36 -32.86 -3.21
CA GLN A 171 -21.98 -33.78 -2.26
C GLN A 171 -23.14 -34.55 -2.90
N ALA A 172 -24.02 -33.87 -3.64
CA ALA A 172 -25.13 -34.49 -4.36
C ALA A 172 -24.64 -35.48 -5.44
N ALA A 173 -23.59 -35.10 -6.18
CA ALA A 173 -22.98 -35.97 -7.18
C ALA A 173 -22.40 -37.25 -6.56
N LEU A 174 -21.68 -37.12 -5.44
CA LEU A 174 -21.12 -38.25 -4.71
C LEU A 174 -22.23 -39.23 -4.25
N GLU A 175 -23.31 -38.69 -3.69
CA GLU A 175 -24.42 -39.52 -3.21
C GLU A 175 -25.12 -40.30 -4.35
N GLN A 176 -25.37 -39.63 -5.48
CA GLN A 176 -25.93 -40.31 -6.67
C GLN A 176 -25.02 -41.43 -7.20
N LEU A 177 -23.70 -41.23 -7.14
CA LEU A 177 -22.74 -42.23 -7.58
C LEU A 177 -22.64 -43.42 -6.64
N LYS A 178 -22.71 -43.20 -5.32
CA LYS A 178 -22.79 -44.29 -4.34
C LYS A 178 -24.00 -45.19 -4.61
N GLN A 179 -25.19 -44.59 -4.79
CA GLN A 179 -26.42 -45.32 -5.10
C GLN A 179 -26.31 -46.12 -6.40
N ARG A 180 -25.69 -45.55 -7.47
CA ARG A 180 -25.45 -46.28 -8.73
C ARG A 180 -24.45 -47.41 -8.57
N ALA A 181 -23.40 -47.25 -7.77
CA ALA A 181 -22.40 -48.27 -7.51
C ALA A 181 -22.99 -49.42 -6.67
N GLU A 182 -23.81 -49.13 -5.66
CA GLU A 182 -24.52 -50.10 -4.84
C GLU A 182 -25.55 -50.91 -5.64
N SER A 183 -26.22 -50.29 -6.62
CA SER A 183 -27.12 -50.95 -7.54
C SER A 183 -26.41 -51.74 -8.65
N GLY A 184 -25.07 -51.77 -8.68
CA GLY A 184 -24.28 -52.52 -9.65
C GLY A 184 -24.16 -51.86 -11.04
N VAL A 185 -24.72 -50.66 -11.24
CA VAL A 185 -24.68 -49.92 -12.52
C VAL A 185 -23.50 -48.97 -12.60
N GLY A 186 -22.93 -48.54 -11.45
CA GLY A 186 -21.83 -47.57 -11.35
C GLY A 186 -20.47 -48.24 -11.13
N LYS A 187 -19.40 -47.50 -11.44
CA LYS A 187 -18.01 -47.91 -11.17
C LYS A 187 -17.54 -47.37 -9.82
N ARG A 188 -16.89 -48.20 -9.01
CA ARG A 188 -16.34 -47.79 -7.70
C ARG A 188 -15.29 -46.68 -7.83
N VAL A 189 -14.51 -46.65 -8.93
CA VAL A 189 -13.53 -45.60 -9.22
C VAL A 189 -14.18 -44.23 -9.35
N ASP A 190 -15.40 -44.16 -9.92
CA ASP A 190 -16.15 -42.90 -10.05
C ASP A 190 -16.55 -42.32 -8.67
N VAL A 191 -16.87 -43.22 -7.71
CA VAL A 191 -17.19 -42.84 -6.32
C VAL A 191 -15.95 -42.24 -5.62
N GLU A 192 -14.78 -42.88 -5.75
CA GLU A 192 -13.53 -42.39 -5.16
C GLU A 192 -13.13 -41.02 -5.77
N GLN A 193 -13.32 -40.86 -7.09
CA GLN A 193 -13.05 -39.59 -7.76
C GLN A 193 -13.99 -38.49 -7.31
N ALA A 194 -15.28 -38.75 -7.16
CA ALA A 194 -16.25 -37.78 -6.65
C ALA A 194 -15.95 -37.43 -5.18
N ALA A 195 -15.55 -38.41 -4.37
CA ALA A 195 -15.13 -38.15 -2.98
C ALA A 195 -13.90 -37.21 -2.91
N SER A 196 -12.92 -37.41 -3.79
CA SER A 196 -11.76 -36.51 -3.89
C SER A 196 -12.16 -35.08 -4.29
N ARG A 197 -13.11 -34.94 -5.22
CA ARG A 197 -13.61 -33.60 -5.64
C ARG A 197 -14.40 -32.92 -4.53
N LEU A 198 -15.19 -33.69 -3.76
CA LEU A 198 -15.89 -33.16 -2.57
C LEU A 198 -14.91 -32.70 -1.52
N ALA A 199 -13.83 -33.44 -1.24
CA ALA A 199 -12.81 -33.02 -0.29
C ALA A 199 -12.13 -31.68 -0.72
N LEU A 200 -11.90 -31.50 -2.03
CA LEU A 200 -11.41 -30.21 -2.56
C LEU A 200 -12.45 -29.09 -2.38
N ALA A 201 -13.72 -29.36 -2.61
CA ALA A 201 -14.79 -28.39 -2.40
C ALA A 201 -14.90 -27.98 -0.92
N ASP A 202 -14.69 -28.90 0.02
CA ASP A 202 -14.67 -28.65 1.46
C ASP A 202 -13.49 -27.76 1.88
N VAL A 203 -12.29 -28.00 1.33
CA VAL A 203 -11.13 -27.11 1.52
C VAL A 203 -11.43 -25.68 1.03
N ASN A 204 -12.03 -25.55 -0.15
CA ASN A 204 -12.41 -24.25 -0.70
C ASN A 204 -13.47 -23.56 0.17
N LEU A 205 -14.44 -24.28 0.68
CA LEU A 205 -15.49 -23.76 1.57
C LEU A 205 -14.88 -23.26 2.89
N THR A 206 -14.06 -24.08 3.54
CA THR A 206 -13.38 -23.71 4.78
C THR A 206 -12.50 -22.48 4.60
N THR A 207 -11.76 -22.39 3.49
CA THR A 207 -10.93 -21.23 3.15
C THR A 207 -11.78 -19.97 2.91
N ALA A 208 -12.94 -20.09 2.26
CA ALA A 208 -13.84 -18.96 2.04
C ALA A 208 -14.39 -18.39 3.36
N TYR A 209 -14.75 -19.25 4.31
CA TYR A 209 -15.19 -18.82 5.65
C TYR A 209 -14.06 -18.15 6.44
N ALA A 210 -12.85 -18.70 6.41
CA ALA A 210 -11.68 -18.07 7.05
C ALA A 210 -11.40 -16.66 6.47
N ASN A 211 -11.43 -16.52 5.15
CA ASN A 211 -11.27 -15.22 4.49
C ASN A 211 -12.38 -14.23 4.88
N LEU A 212 -13.63 -14.67 4.99
CA LEU A 212 -14.74 -13.83 5.45
C LEU A 212 -14.51 -13.34 6.88
N HIS A 213 -13.99 -14.20 7.77
CA HIS A 213 -13.61 -13.80 9.12
C HIS A 213 -12.55 -12.71 9.11
N ASP A 214 -11.47 -12.89 8.34
CA ASP A 214 -10.34 -11.96 8.29
C ASP A 214 -10.73 -10.57 7.73
N VAL A 215 -11.52 -10.54 6.64
CA VAL A 215 -12.00 -9.26 6.11
C VAL A 215 -13.00 -8.59 7.04
N SER A 216 -13.82 -9.37 7.77
CA SER A 216 -14.74 -8.84 8.78
C SER A 216 -13.97 -8.20 9.95
N ALA A 217 -12.89 -8.83 10.42
CA ALA A 217 -12.02 -8.26 11.45
C ALA A 217 -11.35 -6.95 10.98
N ARG A 218 -10.89 -6.90 9.70
CA ARG A 218 -10.36 -5.67 9.09
C ARG A 218 -11.42 -4.57 9.02
N TYR A 219 -12.64 -4.92 8.61
CA TYR A 219 -13.77 -3.98 8.58
C TYR A 219 -14.05 -3.38 9.97
N VAL A 220 -14.11 -4.22 11.01
CA VAL A 220 -14.33 -3.76 12.39
C VAL A 220 -13.22 -2.80 12.84
N ARG A 221 -11.97 -3.08 12.49
CA ARG A 221 -10.84 -2.18 12.81
C ARG A 221 -10.99 -0.79 12.16
N LEU A 222 -11.46 -0.74 10.91
CA LEU A 222 -11.54 0.51 10.14
C LEU A 222 -12.82 1.30 10.41
N VAL A 223 -13.96 0.61 10.50
CA VAL A 223 -15.28 1.24 10.65
C VAL A 223 -15.71 1.32 12.12
N GLY A 224 -15.18 0.47 12.98
CA GLY A 224 -15.49 0.45 14.41
C GLY A 224 -16.78 -0.30 14.77
N THR A 225 -17.47 -0.89 13.80
CA THR A 225 -18.71 -1.66 14.00
C THR A 225 -18.66 -2.99 13.26
N GLN A 226 -19.48 -3.95 13.68
CA GLN A 226 -19.60 -5.22 12.94
C GLN A 226 -20.26 -4.97 11.57
N PRO A 227 -19.85 -5.73 10.52
CA PRO A 227 -20.48 -5.66 9.22
C PRO A 227 -21.98 -5.98 9.30
N ALA A 228 -22.83 -5.12 8.73
CA ALA A 228 -24.28 -5.34 8.69
C ALA A 228 -24.63 -6.68 8.00
N LYS A 229 -25.78 -7.25 8.35
CA LYS A 229 -26.22 -8.52 7.72
C LYS A 229 -26.40 -8.38 6.22
N VAL A 230 -26.91 -7.24 5.78
CA VAL A 230 -27.17 -6.94 4.36
C VAL A 230 -26.25 -5.82 3.90
N MET A 231 -25.41 -6.11 2.91
CA MET A 231 -24.46 -5.18 2.30
C MET A 231 -24.44 -5.44 0.78
N PHE A 232 -24.46 -4.37 -0.02
CA PHE A 232 -24.46 -4.46 -1.48
C PHE A 232 -23.33 -3.63 -2.07
N ALA A 233 -22.84 -4.04 -3.23
CA ALA A 233 -21.96 -3.22 -4.04
C ALA A 233 -22.69 -1.92 -4.45
N PRO A 234 -22.04 -0.75 -4.36
CA PRO A 234 -22.68 0.53 -4.71
C PRO A 234 -22.93 0.60 -6.21
N ALA A 235 -24.14 1.04 -6.58
CA ALA A 235 -24.45 1.36 -7.97
C ALA A 235 -23.98 2.80 -8.30
N GLY A 236 -23.47 3.01 -9.52
CA GLY A 236 -23.26 4.35 -10.07
C GLY A 236 -21.92 5.02 -9.76
N LEU A 237 -20.92 4.28 -9.30
CA LEU A 237 -19.55 4.80 -9.15
C LEU A 237 -18.91 5.27 -10.48
N THR A 238 -19.47 4.88 -11.62
CA THR A 238 -18.92 5.18 -12.96
C THR A 238 -19.16 6.63 -13.42
N LYS A 239 -20.17 7.34 -12.87
CA LYS A 239 -20.72 8.57 -13.46
C LYS A 239 -19.81 9.80 -13.41
N ALA A 240 -18.81 9.83 -12.55
CA ALA A 240 -17.99 11.03 -12.30
C ALA A 240 -16.52 10.88 -12.69
N LEU A 241 -16.14 9.70 -13.21
CA LEU A 241 -14.78 9.51 -13.69
C LEU A 241 -14.59 10.27 -15.01
N PRO A 242 -13.51 11.06 -15.18
CA PRO A 242 -13.20 11.71 -16.45
C PRO A 242 -12.97 10.68 -17.59
N ASP A 243 -13.25 11.10 -18.81
CA ASP A 243 -13.14 10.22 -19.99
C ASP A 243 -11.69 9.84 -20.35
N THR A 244 -10.71 10.64 -19.92
CA THR A 244 -9.29 10.39 -20.19
C THR A 244 -8.43 10.46 -18.96
N ALA A 245 -7.34 9.69 -18.93
CA ALA A 245 -6.34 9.72 -17.86
C ALA A 245 -5.72 11.10 -17.65
N GLU A 246 -5.51 11.86 -18.73
CA GLU A 246 -4.99 13.23 -18.66
C GLU A 246 -5.96 14.18 -17.96
N SER A 247 -7.25 14.08 -18.29
CA SER A 247 -8.31 14.87 -17.61
C SER A 247 -8.42 14.53 -16.13
N ALA A 248 -8.25 13.25 -15.77
CA ALA A 248 -8.18 12.83 -14.38
C ALA A 248 -6.96 13.42 -13.66
N LEU A 249 -5.80 13.40 -14.30
CA LEU A 249 -4.56 14.01 -13.78
C LEU A 249 -4.68 15.52 -13.61
N GLN A 250 -5.31 16.23 -14.55
CA GLN A 250 -5.56 17.68 -14.42
C GLN A 250 -6.43 18.00 -13.21
N LYS A 251 -7.49 17.21 -12.96
CA LYS A 251 -8.32 17.37 -11.74
C LYS A 251 -7.51 17.08 -10.47
N ALA A 252 -6.67 16.04 -10.49
CA ALA A 252 -5.82 15.69 -9.36
C ALA A 252 -4.84 16.82 -9.01
N LEU A 253 -4.22 17.44 -10.01
CA LEU A 253 -3.33 18.59 -9.79
C LEU A 253 -3.98 19.71 -8.98
N GLN A 254 -5.24 19.97 -9.23
CA GLN A 254 -5.96 21.05 -8.56
C GLN A 254 -6.44 20.66 -7.16
N ARG A 255 -6.77 19.39 -6.91
CA ARG A 255 -7.53 18.94 -5.74
C ARG A 255 -6.77 18.01 -4.80
N ASN A 256 -5.73 17.31 -5.28
CA ASN A 256 -5.04 16.31 -4.46
C ASN A 256 -4.43 16.94 -3.20
N PRO A 257 -4.90 16.54 -1.99
CA PRO A 257 -4.50 17.21 -0.75
C PRO A 257 -3.05 16.94 -0.39
N ALA A 258 -2.50 15.77 -0.68
CA ALA A 258 -1.09 15.46 -0.41
C ALA A 258 -0.15 16.38 -1.23
N LEU A 259 -0.46 16.64 -2.51
CA LEU A 259 0.29 17.60 -3.32
C LEU A 259 0.16 19.04 -2.78
N ARG A 260 -1.06 19.46 -2.41
CA ARG A 260 -1.32 20.79 -1.83
C ARG A 260 -0.55 21.01 -0.54
N ALA A 261 -0.49 20.01 0.36
CA ALA A 261 0.31 20.08 1.59
C ALA A 261 1.79 20.40 1.31
N THR A 262 2.38 19.78 0.28
CA THR A 262 3.80 20.03 -0.06
C THR A 262 4.02 21.43 -0.64
N ILE A 263 3.05 22.00 -1.34
CA ILE A 263 3.12 23.36 -1.88
C ILE A 263 3.11 24.38 -0.74
N GLU A 264 2.18 24.27 0.22
CA GLU A 264 2.14 25.15 1.38
C GLU A 264 3.39 24.97 2.28
N ASN A 265 3.98 23.77 2.31
CA ASN A 265 5.24 23.53 3.01
C ASN A 265 6.44 24.28 2.39
N ILE A 266 6.46 24.50 1.07
CA ILE A 266 7.49 25.34 0.42
C ILE A 266 7.36 26.78 0.90
N GLU A 267 6.15 27.31 0.97
CA GLU A 267 5.89 28.66 1.49
C GLU A 267 6.29 28.78 2.97
N ALA A 268 5.96 27.78 3.79
CA ALA A 268 6.40 27.72 5.18
C ALA A 268 7.94 27.74 5.29
N ALA A 269 8.64 26.94 4.47
CA ALA A 269 10.10 26.92 4.43
C ALA A 269 10.70 28.24 3.92
N GLN A 270 10.01 28.93 3.02
CA GLN A 270 10.41 30.27 2.56
C GLN A 270 10.35 31.29 3.70
N PHE A 271 9.24 31.33 4.45
CA PHE A 271 9.12 32.24 5.60
C PHE A 271 10.09 31.89 6.73
N ASP A 272 10.42 30.61 6.92
CA ASP A 272 11.46 30.19 7.86
C ASP A 272 12.84 30.73 7.45
N LEU A 273 13.18 30.68 6.16
CA LEU A 273 14.42 31.28 5.63
C LEU A 273 14.42 32.80 5.79
N GLU A 274 13.30 33.48 5.54
CA GLU A 274 13.15 34.91 5.71
C GLU A 274 13.32 35.32 7.19
N GLY A 275 12.71 34.59 8.11
CA GLY A 275 12.85 34.80 9.54
C GLY A 275 14.32 34.72 10.04
N ARG A 276 15.14 33.85 9.41
CA ARG A 276 16.58 33.77 9.75
C ARG A 276 17.39 34.97 9.32
N ARG A 277 16.91 35.76 8.35
CA ARG A 277 17.56 37.02 7.98
C ARG A 277 17.46 38.09 9.06
N ALA A 278 16.51 37.96 9.97
CA ALA A 278 16.35 38.84 11.12
C ALA A 278 17.61 38.91 12.03
N SER A 279 18.40 37.81 12.08
CA SER A 279 19.66 37.79 12.84
C SER A 279 20.73 38.79 12.33
N PHE A 280 20.58 39.28 11.08
CA PHE A 280 21.43 40.31 10.50
C PHE A 280 20.87 41.71 10.70
N MET A 281 19.77 41.88 11.42
CA MET A 281 19.13 43.14 11.69
C MET A 281 19.22 43.51 13.18
N PRO A 282 19.17 44.78 13.53
CA PRO A 282 19.11 45.19 14.94
C PRO A 282 17.75 44.82 15.55
N ARG A 283 17.75 44.57 16.85
CA ARG A 283 16.56 44.38 17.67
C ARG A 283 16.36 45.56 18.61
N LEU A 284 15.14 46.04 18.74
CA LEU A 284 14.75 47.15 19.60
C LEU A 284 13.67 46.69 20.58
N ASP A 285 13.95 46.79 21.86
CA ASP A 285 13.06 46.46 22.96
C ASP A 285 12.88 47.66 23.90
N ILE A 286 11.68 47.83 24.47
CA ILE A 286 11.45 48.61 25.67
C ILE A 286 11.48 47.69 26.87
N ARG A 287 12.26 48.04 27.90
CA ARG A 287 12.32 47.32 29.16
C ARG A 287 12.01 48.24 30.31
N ALA A 288 11.09 47.83 31.17
CA ALA A 288 10.84 48.48 32.44
C ALA A 288 11.05 47.47 33.55
N ARG A 289 11.82 47.82 34.56
CA ARG A 289 12.11 46.97 35.72
C ARG A 289 11.93 47.74 36.98
N ASN A 290 11.17 47.19 37.92
CA ASN A 290 11.11 47.63 39.30
C ASN A 290 11.64 46.49 40.18
N GLU A 291 12.71 46.78 40.92
CA GLU A 291 13.38 45.83 41.80
C GLU A 291 13.38 46.38 43.22
N SER A 292 12.84 45.64 44.19
CA SER A 292 12.88 45.94 45.62
C SER A 292 13.62 44.81 46.34
N VAL A 293 14.68 45.15 47.04
CA VAL A 293 15.55 44.22 47.76
C VAL A 293 15.71 44.64 49.21
N ASN A 294 15.25 43.83 50.13
CA ASN A 294 15.48 43.97 51.56
C ASN A 294 16.80 43.33 51.96
N ASN A 295 17.52 43.93 52.87
CA ASN A 295 18.87 43.57 53.30
C ASN A 295 19.89 43.65 52.13
N TYR A 296 19.80 44.66 51.33
CA TYR A 296 20.79 44.93 50.28
C TYR A 296 22.15 45.17 50.92
N GLN A 297 23.15 44.36 50.56
CA GLN A 297 24.51 44.40 51.16
C GLN A 297 24.54 44.33 52.69
N GLY A 298 23.55 43.71 53.34
CA GLY A 298 23.47 43.50 54.79
C GLY A 298 22.78 44.62 55.54
N SER A 299 22.30 45.70 54.92
CA SER A 299 21.58 46.80 55.56
C SER A 299 20.56 47.44 54.65
N GLY A 300 19.40 47.76 55.20
CA GLY A 300 18.34 48.54 54.53
C GLY A 300 17.60 47.90 53.39
N GLU A 301 16.75 48.70 52.78
CA GLU A 301 15.96 48.39 51.60
C GLU A 301 16.49 49.24 50.41
N ARG A 302 16.54 48.60 49.23
CA ARG A 302 16.85 49.22 47.95
C ARG A 302 15.73 49.04 46.99
N ASP A 303 15.12 50.14 46.56
CA ASP A 303 14.16 50.18 45.45
C ASP A 303 14.84 50.81 44.25
N ASN A 304 14.76 50.11 43.11
CA ASN A 304 15.32 50.57 41.83
C ASN A 304 14.29 50.42 40.73
N SER A 305 13.95 51.52 40.06
CA SER A 305 13.06 51.55 38.90
C SER A 305 13.83 52.06 37.70
N VAL A 306 13.81 51.27 36.63
CA VAL A 306 14.48 51.59 35.37
C VAL A 306 13.51 51.38 34.23
N VAL A 307 13.42 52.36 33.32
CA VAL A 307 12.76 52.26 32.03
C VAL A 307 13.80 52.59 30.97
N GLU A 308 14.03 51.68 30.05
CA GLU A 308 15.08 51.84 29.05
C GLU A 308 14.63 51.34 27.69
N MET A 309 15.15 51.94 26.64
CA MET A 309 15.07 51.44 25.27
C MET A 309 16.40 50.77 24.95
N VAL A 310 16.34 49.49 24.56
CA VAL A 310 17.53 48.68 24.33
C VAL A 310 17.62 48.30 22.85
N LEU A 311 18.64 48.85 22.18
CA LEU A 311 19.01 48.43 20.82
C LEU A 311 20.10 47.36 20.92
N SER A 312 19.80 46.15 20.44
CA SER A 312 20.75 45.06 20.39
C SER A 312 21.09 44.73 18.94
N TYR A 313 22.38 44.71 18.61
CA TYR A 313 22.86 44.37 17.29
C TYR A 313 24.08 43.46 17.39
N ASN A 314 24.00 42.29 16.76
CA ASN A 314 25.11 41.36 16.75
C ASN A 314 26.06 41.70 15.60
N LEU A 315 27.26 42.18 15.92
CA LEU A 315 28.27 42.57 14.93
C LEU A 315 29.01 41.36 14.34
N PHE A 316 29.23 40.32 15.14
CA PHE A 316 29.94 39.12 14.72
C PHE A 316 29.68 37.95 15.68
N ASN A 317 29.27 36.79 15.14
CA ASN A 317 29.02 35.57 15.91
C ASN A 317 29.76 34.35 15.37
N GLY A 318 30.97 34.54 14.79
CA GLY A 318 31.78 33.45 14.27
C GLY A 318 31.23 32.81 12.98
N GLY A 319 30.40 33.53 12.20
CA GLY A 319 29.81 33.02 10.95
C GLY A 319 28.56 32.12 11.13
N THR A 320 28.09 31.97 12.37
CA THR A 320 26.94 31.12 12.70
C THR A 320 25.67 31.49 11.92
N ASP A 321 25.35 32.79 11.81
CA ASP A 321 24.14 33.25 11.11
C ASP A 321 24.21 33.00 9.61
N LEU A 322 25.40 33.14 9.02
CA LEU A 322 25.61 32.79 7.61
C LEU A 322 25.41 31.28 7.36
N ALA A 323 25.98 30.45 8.24
CA ALA A 323 25.80 28.99 8.15
C ALA A 323 24.34 28.60 8.35
N ARG A 324 23.61 29.20 9.30
CA ARG A 324 22.17 29.02 9.49
C ARG A 324 21.37 29.44 8.26
N SER A 325 21.64 30.59 7.68
CA SER A 325 20.95 31.06 6.48
C SER A 325 21.13 30.06 5.31
N ARG A 326 22.34 29.49 5.15
CA ARG A 326 22.58 28.42 4.16
C ARG A 326 21.79 27.14 4.50
N GLN A 327 21.79 26.71 5.75
CA GLN A 327 21.02 25.55 6.22
C GLN A 327 19.53 25.69 5.90
N TYR A 328 18.93 26.84 6.14
CA TYR A 328 17.50 27.07 5.86
C TYR A 328 17.20 27.17 4.37
N ARG A 329 18.17 27.60 3.55
CA ARG A 329 18.06 27.49 2.09
C ARG A 329 17.97 26.04 1.64
N GLU A 330 18.80 25.17 2.21
CA GLU A 330 18.72 23.73 1.89
C GLU A 330 17.43 23.09 2.39
N ARG A 331 16.86 23.54 3.50
CA ARG A 331 15.51 23.10 3.93
C ARG A 331 14.43 23.45 2.91
N LYS A 332 14.50 24.63 2.30
CA LYS A 332 13.62 25.01 1.20
C LYS A 332 13.83 24.11 -0.02
N ASN A 333 15.06 23.78 -0.38
CA ASN A 333 15.37 22.86 -1.48
C ASN A 333 14.79 21.47 -1.19
N ILE A 334 14.91 20.96 0.03
CA ILE A 334 14.24 19.71 0.46
C ILE A 334 12.73 19.78 0.25
N ALA A 335 12.07 20.88 0.59
CA ALA A 335 10.63 21.05 0.38
C ALA A 335 10.26 21.03 -1.12
N LEU A 336 11.09 21.63 -1.98
CA LEU A 336 10.93 21.57 -3.44
C LEU A 336 11.04 20.13 -3.98
N ASP A 337 12.01 19.35 -3.51
CA ASP A 337 12.19 17.96 -3.91
C ASP A 337 11.05 17.08 -3.39
N GLN A 338 10.54 17.33 -2.19
CA GLN A 338 9.37 16.64 -1.63
C GLN A 338 8.11 16.90 -2.47
N ARG A 339 7.90 18.12 -2.96
CA ARG A 339 6.81 18.43 -3.89
C ARG A 339 6.97 17.66 -5.20
N GLU A 340 8.17 17.64 -5.79
CA GLU A 340 8.43 16.90 -7.02
C GLU A 340 8.16 15.40 -6.85
N LYS A 341 8.56 14.84 -5.71
CA LYS A 341 8.23 13.46 -5.34
C LYS A 341 6.71 13.26 -5.27
N ALA A 342 5.98 14.11 -4.55
CA ALA A 342 4.53 14.02 -4.42
C ALA A 342 3.81 14.11 -5.78
N CYS A 343 4.31 14.96 -6.70
CA CYS A 343 3.82 15.03 -8.06
C CYS A 343 3.97 13.69 -8.81
N ARG A 344 5.15 13.08 -8.74
CA ARG A 344 5.42 11.78 -9.40
C ARG A 344 4.59 10.65 -8.80
N ASP A 345 4.49 10.60 -7.47
CA ASP A 345 3.72 9.58 -6.76
C ASP A 345 2.22 9.68 -7.12
N MET A 346 1.65 10.89 -7.13
CA MET A 346 0.26 11.14 -7.50
C MET A 346 0.01 10.70 -8.95
N ARG A 347 0.87 11.11 -9.90
CA ARG A 347 0.74 10.73 -11.32
C ARG A 347 0.78 9.22 -11.51
N GLN A 348 1.73 8.53 -10.90
CA GLN A 348 1.85 7.08 -10.96
C GLN A 348 0.60 6.39 -10.39
N THR A 349 0.21 6.75 -9.18
CA THR A 349 -0.90 6.11 -8.45
C THR A 349 -2.22 6.28 -9.21
N LEU A 350 -2.49 7.51 -9.68
CA LEU A 350 -3.72 7.79 -10.42
C LEU A 350 -3.73 7.14 -11.80
N SER A 351 -2.61 7.17 -12.53
CA SER A 351 -2.52 6.52 -13.85
C SER A 351 -2.75 5.00 -13.74
N ILE A 352 -2.20 4.35 -12.71
CA ILE A 352 -2.45 2.92 -12.45
C ILE A 352 -3.92 2.67 -12.13
N ALA A 353 -4.52 3.45 -11.21
CA ALA A 353 -5.91 3.27 -10.80
C ALA A 353 -6.88 3.51 -11.97
N TYR A 354 -6.64 4.55 -12.76
CA TYR A 354 -7.45 4.86 -13.94
C TYR A 354 -7.36 3.74 -15.00
N ASN A 355 -6.15 3.30 -15.36
CA ASN A 355 -5.98 2.20 -16.31
C ASN A 355 -6.61 0.90 -15.80
N GLU A 356 -6.61 0.66 -14.48
CA GLU A 356 -7.28 -0.49 -13.88
C GLU A 356 -8.80 -0.44 -14.10
N THR A 357 -9.43 0.74 -14.05
CA THR A 357 -10.88 0.86 -14.34
C THR A 357 -11.19 0.51 -15.80
N VAL A 358 -10.38 0.99 -16.76
CA VAL A 358 -10.56 0.70 -18.18
C VAL A 358 -10.38 -0.79 -18.45
N ARG A 359 -9.28 -1.37 -17.97
CA ARG A 359 -8.96 -2.79 -18.14
C ARG A 359 -10.05 -3.71 -17.55
N LEU A 360 -10.52 -3.41 -16.33
CA LEU A 360 -11.52 -4.26 -15.66
C LEU A 360 -12.89 -4.18 -16.33
N ASN A 361 -13.29 -3.02 -16.85
CA ASN A 361 -14.50 -2.89 -17.65
C ASN A 361 -14.47 -3.81 -18.89
N ASP A 362 -13.36 -3.76 -19.63
CA ASP A 362 -13.18 -4.66 -20.79
C ASP A 362 -13.18 -6.13 -20.38
N GLN A 363 -12.47 -6.45 -19.30
CA GLN A 363 -12.33 -7.82 -18.81
C GLN A 363 -13.66 -8.41 -18.35
N LEU A 364 -14.52 -7.63 -17.66
CA LEU A 364 -15.83 -8.06 -17.20
C LEU A 364 -16.75 -8.49 -18.33
N SER A 365 -16.70 -7.84 -19.49
CA SER A 365 -17.48 -8.22 -20.66
C SER A 365 -17.16 -9.65 -21.12
N PHE A 366 -15.87 -10.03 -21.15
CA PHE A 366 -15.43 -11.36 -21.54
C PHE A 366 -15.67 -12.39 -20.44
N ILE A 367 -15.50 -12.04 -19.17
CA ILE A 367 -15.83 -12.93 -18.05
C ILE A 367 -17.33 -13.22 -18.03
N GLY A 368 -18.19 -12.23 -18.26
CA GLY A 368 -19.64 -12.42 -18.35
C GLY A 368 -20.02 -13.36 -19.50
N LEU A 369 -19.38 -13.22 -20.65
CA LEU A 369 -19.55 -14.15 -21.76
C LEU A 369 -19.10 -15.57 -21.39
N GLN A 370 -17.93 -15.73 -20.77
CA GLN A 370 -17.41 -17.00 -20.29
C GLN A 370 -18.40 -17.69 -19.32
N VAL A 371 -18.86 -16.96 -18.30
CA VAL A 371 -19.84 -17.49 -17.32
C VAL A 371 -21.08 -18.05 -18.03
N ASN A 372 -21.66 -17.29 -18.97
CA ASN A 372 -22.85 -17.70 -19.71
C ASN A 372 -22.61 -18.97 -20.56
N LEU A 373 -21.46 -19.05 -21.24
CA LEU A 373 -21.10 -20.19 -22.07
C LEU A 373 -20.86 -21.44 -21.22
N VAL A 374 -20.12 -21.33 -20.13
CA VAL A 374 -19.85 -22.47 -19.23
C VAL A 374 -21.13 -22.93 -18.53
N GLU A 375 -22.04 -22.03 -18.17
CA GLU A 375 -23.34 -22.37 -17.58
C GLU A 375 -24.19 -23.19 -18.53
N LYS A 376 -24.27 -22.80 -19.80
CA LYS A 376 -24.97 -23.58 -20.85
C LYS A 376 -24.32 -24.94 -21.06
N THR A 377 -22.99 -24.99 -21.12
CA THR A 377 -22.24 -26.25 -21.25
C THR A 377 -22.50 -27.18 -20.08
N ARG A 378 -22.49 -26.64 -18.85
CA ARG A 378 -22.78 -27.39 -17.62
C ARG A 378 -24.19 -28.01 -17.64
N ALA A 379 -25.20 -27.22 -18.05
CA ALA A 379 -26.56 -27.71 -18.16
C ALA A 379 -26.65 -28.86 -19.18
N ALA A 380 -26.10 -28.68 -20.37
CA ALA A 380 -26.07 -29.71 -21.41
C ALA A 380 -25.33 -30.98 -20.97
N TYR A 381 -24.18 -30.85 -20.29
CA TYR A 381 -23.42 -32.00 -19.80
C TYR A 381 -24.16 -32.76 -18.68
N ARG A 382 -24.91 -32.06 -17.83
CA ARG A 382 -25.76 -32.68 -16.82
C ARG A 382 -26.85 -33.56 -17.48
N ASP A 383 -27.53 -33.03 -18.50
CA ASP A 383 -28.57 -33.75 -19.21
C ASP A 383 -27.98 -34.98 -19.93
N GLN A 384 -26.86 -34.85 -20.63
CA GLN A 384 -26.14 -35.94 -21.29
C GLN A 384 -25.63 -37.01 -20.31
N PHE A 385 -25.15 -36.59 -19.11
CA PHE A 385 -24.74 -37.53 -18.06
C PHE A 385 -25.93 -38.34 -17.52
N ASN A 386 -27.10 -37.70 -17.36
CA ASN A 386 -28.30 -38.39 -16.87
C ASN A 386 -28.78 -39.51 -17.80
N ILE A 387 -28.61 -39.32 -19.12
CA ILE A 387 -28.95 -40.32 -20.14
C ILE A 387 -27.77 -41.24 -20.51
N GLY A 388 -26.64 -41.14 -19.79
CA GLY A 388 -25.48 -42.03 -19.98
C GLY A 388 -24.58 -41.68 -21.18
N GLN A 389 -24.76 -40.54 -21.84
CA GLN A 389 -23.96 -40.12 -23.01
C GLN A 389 -22.68 -39.36 -22.65
N ARG A 390 -22.50 -38.94 -21.41
CA ARG A 390 -21.32 -38.23 -20.91
C ARG A 390 -20.74 -38.87 -19.67
N THR A 391 -19.45 -38.68 -19.48
CA THR A 391 -18.76 -39.18 -18.29
C THR A 391 -19.00 -38.27 -17.11
N LEU A 392 -18.89 -38.83 -15.89
CA LEU A 392 -18.88 -38.03 -14.65
C LEU A 392 -17.76 -37.01 -14.65
N LEU A 393 -16.59 -37.37 -15.18
CA LEU A 393 -15.42 -36.50 -15.22
C LEU A 393 -15.73 -35.19 -15.97
N ASP A 394 -16.41 -35.31 -17.12
CA ASP A 394 -16.82 -34.11 -17.89
C ASP A 394 -17.76 -33.21 -17.08
N LEU A 395 -18.74 -33.81 -16.38
CA LEU A 395 -19.69 -33.09 -15.55
C LEU A 395 -18.98 -32.36 -14.39
N LEU A 396 -18.12 -33.05 -13.63
CA LEU A 396 -17.42 -32.49 -12.49
C LEU A 396 -16.39 -31.44 -12.91
N ASN A 397 -15.71 -31.61 -14.05
CA ASN A 397 -14.79 -30.59 -14.58
C ASN A 397 -15.55 -29.33 -14.98
N THR A 398 -16.67 -29.46 -15.69
CA THR A 398 -17.49 -28.28 -16.07
C THR A 398 -18.10 -27.58 -14.85
N GLN A 399 -18.42 -28.34 -13.78
CA GLN A 399 -18.86 -27.74 -12.50
C GLN A 399 -17.76 -26.89 -11.89
N ASN A 400 -16.51 -27.33 -11.88
CA ASN A 400 -15.38 -26.56 -11.39
C ASN A 400 -15.10 -25.35 -12.29
N GLU A 401 -15.15 -25.50 -13.61
CA GLU A 401 -15.01 -24.37 -14.55
C GLU A 401 -16.08 -23.30 -14.31
N PHE A 402 -17.30 -23.67 -14.05
CA PHE A 402 -18.38 -22.74 -13.72
C PHE A 402 -18.12 -22.03 -12.40
N PHE A 403 -17.71 -22.76 -11.37
CA PHE A 403 -17.35 -22.19 -10.08
C PHE A 403 -16.21 -21.17 -10.21
N ASP A 404 -15.15 -21.51 -10.95
CA ASP A 404 -14.00 -20.63 -11.15
C ASP A 404 -14.37 -19.40 -12.00
N ALA A 405 -15.20 -19.55 -13.04
CA ALA A 405 -15.70 -18.44 -13.83
C ALA A 405 -16.56 -17.46 -12.99
N ARG A 406 -17.43 -17.99 -12.14
CA ARG A 406 -18.25 -17.18 -11.22
C ARG A 406 -17.39 -16.46 -10.17
N ARG A 407 -16.37 -17.13 -9.62
CA ARG A 407 -15.39 -16.50 -8.71
C ARG A 407 -14.63 -15.36 -9.40
N ALA A 408 -14.19 -15.58 -10.64
CA ALA A 408 -13.52 -14.56 -11.43
C ALA A 408 -14.43 -13.36 -11.67
N GLN A 409 -15.71 -13.57 -11.94
CA GLN A 409 -16.70 -12.50 -12.10
C GLN A 409 -16.85 -11.67 -10.82
N VAL A 410 -17.10 -12.32 -9.68
CA VAL A 410 -17.26 -11.65 -8.38
C VAL A 410 -16.00 -10.81 -8.04
N ASN A 411 -14.82 -11.37 -8.27
CA ASN A 411 -13.58 -10.65 -8.01
C ASN A 411 -13.44 -9.43 -8.92
N ALA A 412 -13.68 -9.58 -10.22
CA ALA A 412 -13.53 -8.48 -11.18
C ALA A 412 -14.57 -7.36 -10.94
N ASP A 413 -15.82 -7.66 -10.57
CA ASP A 413 -16.85 -6.69 -10.23
C ASP A 413 -16.45 -5.83 -9.01
N VAL A 414 -15.93 -6.48 -7.98
CA VAL A 414 -15.50 -5.77 -6.77
C VAL A 414 -14.19 -5.02 -7.01
N ASP A 415 -13.24 -5.60 -7.73
CA ASP A 415 -11.99 -4.93 -8.08
C ASP A 415 -12.24 -3.68 -8.92
N LEU A 416 -13.21 -3.70 -9.85
CA LEU A 416 -13.64 -2.52 -10.60
C LEU A 416 -14.20 -1.44 -9.66
N SER A 417 -15.04 -1.81 -8.70
CA SER A 417 -15.57 -0.88 -7.71
C SER A 417 -14.43 -0.24 -6.88
N ILE A 418 -13.44 -1.03 -6.47
CA ILE A 418 -12.26 -0.55 -5.74
C ILE A 418 -11.39 0.36 -6.64
N ALA A 419 -11.24 0.04 -7.92
CA ALA A 419 -10.48 0.87 -8.86
C ALA A 419 -11.12 2.26 -9.03
N TYR A 420 -12.45 2.35 -9.08
CA TYR A 420 -13.15 3.64 -9.04
C TYR A 420 -12.88 4.42 -7.77
N LEU A 421 -12.99 3.79 -6.59
CA LEU A 421 -12.68 4.46 -5.31
C LEU A 421 -11.24 4.97 -5.26
N ARG A 422 -10.28 4.18 -5.75
CA ARG A 422 -8.87 4.58 -5.85
C ARG A 422 -8.67 5.76 -6.79
N SER A 423 -9.36 5.78 -7.93
CA SER A 423 -9.28 6.87 -8.89
C SER A 423 -9.82 8.16 -8.29
N TYR A 424 -10.94 8.12 -7.55
CA TYR A 424 -11.48 9.28 -6.87
C TYR A 424 -10.58 9.77 -5.73
N ALA A 425 -10.05 8.88 -4.91
CA ALA A 425 -9.09 9.25 -3.86
C ALA A 425 -7.80 9.84 -4.45
N GLY A 426 -7.28 9.25 -5.54
CA GLY A 426 -6.12 9.79 -6.27
C GLY A 426 -6.36 11.19 -6.83
N MET A 427 -7.59 11.51 -7.24
CA MET A 427 -8.00 12.85 -7.64
C MET A 427 -8.28 13.80 -6.46
N GLY A 428 -8.34 13.30 -5.21
CA GLY A 428 -8.70 14.09 -4.02
C GLY A 428 -10.17 14.51 -3.99
N ASN A 429 -11.07 13.67 -4.48
CA ASN A 429 -12.51 13.96 -4.51
C ASN A 429 -13.39 12.79 -4.10
N LEU A 430 -12.85 11.76 -3.45
CA LEU A 430 -13.63 10.60 -3.01
C LEU A 430 -14.69 10.98 -1.97
N LEU A 431 -14.33 11.85 -1.01
CA LEU A 431 -15.28 12.36 0.00
C LEU A 431 -16.48 13.06 -0.65
N GLU A 432 -16.21 13.91 -1.63
CA GLU A 432 -17.25 14.63 -2.39
C GLU A 432 -18.13 13.65 -3.20
N GLN A 433 -17.52 12.68 -3.90
CA GLN A 433 -18.24 11.72 -4.72
C GLN A 433 -19.15 10.79 -3.90
N LEU A 434 -18.71 10.43 -2.71
CA LEU A 434 -19.54 9.67 -1.77
C LEU A 434 -20.49 10.56 -0.97
N GLY A 435 -20.39 11.89 -1.06
CA GLY A 435 -21.17 12.86 -0.31
C GLY A 435 -20.97 12.72 1.20
N LEU A 436 -19.70 12.57 1.63
CA LEU A 436 -19.33 12.42 3.04
C LEU A 436 -19.14 13.80 3.70
N LYS A 437 -19.54 13.90 4.97
CA LYS A 437 -19.24 15.05 5.81
C LYS A 437 -17.83 14.93 6.37
N ARG A 438 -17.13 16.05 6.48
CA ARG A 438 -15.78 16.19 7.04
C ARG A 438 -15.83 16.81 8.44
N LEU A 439 -14.77 16.66 9.22
CA LEU A 439 -14.65 17.31 10.54
C LEU A 439 -14.40 18.81 10.43
N GLU A 440 -13.78 19.24 9.33
CA GLU A 440 -13.36 20.63 9.07
C GLU A 440 -14.35 21.44 8.22
N ASP A 441 -15.54 20.94 7.88
CA ASP A 441 -16.50 21.60 6.98
C ASP A 441 -16.83 23.07 7.36
N GLU A 442 -16.73 23.42 8.65
CA GLU A 442 -16.95 24.78 9.15
C GLU A 442 -15.66 25.65 9.15
N ASN A 443 -14.49 25.08 8.90
CA ASN A 443 -13.17 25.72 9.04
C ASN A 443 -12.35 25.66 7.73
N ASN A 444 -12.98 25.77 6.58
CA ASN A 444 -12.29 25.83 5.31
C ASN A 444 -11.37 27.07 5.25
N PRO A 445 -10.10 26.95 4.86
CA PRO A 445 -9.24 28.12 4.65
C PRO A 445 -9.75 28.98 3.49
N ASP A 446 -9.58 30.30 3.60
CA ASP A 446 -9.89 31.21 2.51
C ASP A 446 -8.97 30.92 1.30
N GLU A 447 -9.51 30.97 0.09
CA GLU A 447 -8.72 30.78 -1.14
C GLU A 447 -7.55 31.77 -1.26
N GLN A 448 -7.68 32.96 -0.68
CA GLN A 448 -6.65 34.00 -0.65
C GLN A 448 -5.44 33.61 0.20
N ASP A 449 -5.61 32.73 1.19
CA ASP A 449 -4.52 32.24 2.05
C ASP A 449 -3.68 31.14 1.35
N LEU A 450 -4.22 30.55 0.30
CA LEU A 450 -3.54 29.48 -0.43
C LEU A 450 -2.39 30.01 -1.30
N ALA A 451 -1.34 29.22 -1.47
CA ALA A 451 -0.25 29.52 -2.37
C ALA A 451 -0.75 29.64 -3.81
N SER A 452 -0.55 30.80 -4.43
CA SER A 452 -0.86 31.02 -5.85
C SER A 452 0.26 30.47 -6.74
N VAL A 453 0.06 29.27 -7.27
CA VAL A 453 1.08 28.57 -8.06
C VAL A 453 0.43 27.98 -9.31
N ASP A 454 1.08 28.13 -10.47
CA ASP A 454 0.69 27.42 -11.69
C ASP A 454 1.08 25.94 -11.59
N LEU A 455 0.10 25.13 -11.17
CA LEU A 455 0.28 23.70 -10.94
C LEU A 455 0.59 22.94 -12.25
N ALA A 456 0.11 23.41 -13.39
CA ALA A 456 0.35 22.75 -14.69
C ALA A 456 1.81 22.84 -15.12
N GLN A 457 2.50 23.95 -14.79
CA GLN A 457 3.93 24.08 -15.04
C GLN A 457 4.77 23.26 -14.07
N LEU A 458 4.34 23.16 -12.80
CA LEU A 458 5.10 22.45 -11.77
C LEU A 458 4.97 20.92 -11.85
N CYS A 459 3.84 20.44 -12.35
CA CYS A 459 3.54 19.00 -12.41
C CYS A 459 2.78 18.70 -13.72
N PRO A 460 3.49 18.36 -14.80
CA PRO A 460 2.84 18.08 -16.08
C PRO A 460 1.86 16.91 -16.00
N ALA A 461 0.63 17.09 -16.47
CA ALA A 461 -0.42 16.08 -16.51
C ALA A 461 -0.23 15.06 -17.66
N THR A 462 0.99 14.56 -17.85
CA THR A 462 1.29 13.57 -18.90
C THR A 462 1.00 12.16 -18.38
N ALA A 463 0.05 11.47 -19.01
CA ALA A 463 -0.19 10.04 -18.77
C ALA A 463 0.90 9.19 -19.45
N PRO A 464 1.18 7.99 -18.96
CA PRO A 464 2.00 7.00 -19.67
C PRO A 464 1.36 6.66 -21.02
N THR A 465 2.20 6.31 -22.01
CA THR A 465 1.72 5.85 -23.32
C THR A 465 0.89 4.57 -23.16
N ASP A 466 -0.31 4.56 -23.72
CA ASP A 466 -1.20 3.42 -23.67
C ASP A 466 -0.62 2.23 -24.43
N ILE A 467 -0.55 1.08 -23.77
CA ILE A 467 -0.21 -0.20 -24.37
C ILE A 467 -1.52 -0.86 -24.81
N THR A 468 -1.86 -0.71 -26.09
CA THR A 468 -3.12 -1.23 -26.63
C THR A 468 -3.00 -2.69 -27.08
N LEU A 469 -3.98 -3.52 -26.67
CA LEU A 469 -4.09 -4.90 -27.11
C LEU A 469 -4.75 -4.96 -28.51
N ASN A 470 -3.99 -5.40 -29.52
CA ASN A 470 -4.50 -5.57 -30.89
C ASN A 470 -5.03 -6.99 -31.09
N ARG A 471 -6.32 -7.22 -30.72
CA ARG A 471 -7.00 -8.52 -30.87
C ARG A 471 -7.15 -8.94 -32.33
N GLU A 472 -7.31 -8.01 -33.27
CA GLU A 472 -7.44 -8.31 -34.68
C GLU A 472 -6.14 -8.88 -35.26
N ALA A 473 -4.98 -8.33 -34.87
CA ALA A 473 -3.69 -8.87 -35.28
C ALA A 473 -3.45 -10.28 -34.75
N LEU A 474 -3.88 -10.55 -33.50
CA LEU A 474 -3.82 -11.90 -32.92
C LEU A 474 -4.78 -12.86 -33.64
N GLY A 475 -5.98 -12.41 -33.98
CA GLY A 475 -6.96 -13.20 -34.75
C GLY A 475 -6.45 -13.55 -36.16
N ARG A 476 -5.77 -12.62 -36.86
CA ARG A 476 -5.12 -12.93 -38.14
C ARG A 476 -4.04 -13.99 -38.00
N LYS A 477 -3.16 -13.88 -37.01
CA LYS A 477 -2.13 -14.91 -36.73
C LYS A 477 -2.73 -16.28 -36.41
N ALA A 478 -3.82 -16.32 -35.64
CA ALA A 478 -4.52 -17.56 -35.33
C ALA A 478 -5.10 -18.20 -36.61
N LYS A 479 -5.66 -17.39 -37.51
CA LYS A 479 -6.17 -17.86 -38.79
C LYS A 479 -5.05 -18.39 -39.70
N GLU A 480 -3.92 -17.68 -39.78
CA GLU A 480 -2.73 -18.12 -40.53
C GLU A 480 -2.22 -19.48 -40.00
N LEU A 481 -2.25 -19.69 -38.67
CA LEU A 481 -1.88 -20.97 -38.07
C LEU A 481 -2.83 -22.12 -38.50
N VAL A 482 -4.13 -21.87 -38.51
CA VAL A 482 -5.13 -22.87 -38.97
C VAL A 482 -4.94 -23.18 -40.45
N ASP A 483 -4.74 -22.15 -41.28
CA ASP A 483 -4.56 -22.28 -42.73
C ASP A 483 -3.25 -23.05 -43.06
N SER A 484 -2.17 -22.81 -42.33
CA SER A 484 -0.91 -23.56 -42.46
C SER A 484 -1.07 -25.03 -42.05
N THR A 485 -1.82 -25.32 -40.98
CA THR A 485 -2.11 -26.70 -40.53
C THR A 485 -3.02 -27.45 -41.52
N ALA A 486 -4.03 -26.78 -42.07
CA ALA A 486 -4.91 -27.33 -43.09
C ALA A 486 -4.13 -27.63 -44.39
N SER A 487 -3.22 -26.78 -44.79
CA SER A 487 -2.36 -27.03 -45.97
C SER A 487 -1.45 -28.23 -45.80
N THR A 488 -0.93 -28.46 -44.58
CA THR A 488 -0.12 -29.65 -44.26
C THR A 488 -0.96 -30.95 -44.28
N LEU A 489 -2.23 -30.90 -43.85
CA LEU A 489 -3.15 -32.04 -43.90
C LEU A 489 -3.64 -32.36 -45.31
N VAL A 490 -3.76 -31.35 -46.18
CA VAL A 490 -4.13 -31.52 -47.62
C VAL A 490 -2.95 -32.06 -48.43
N ALA A 491 -1.72 -31.57 -48.17
CA ALA A 491 -0.49 -32.06 -48.83
C ALA A 491 -0.19 -33.54 -48.47
N GLY A 492 -0.61 -34.02 -47.28
CA GLY A 492 -0.51 -35.42 -46.88
C GLY A 492 -1.57 -36.37 -47.50
N ARG A 493 -2.56 -35.84 -48.25
CA ARG A 493 -3.63 -36.63 -48.86
C ARG A 493 -3.46 -36.92 -50.37
N THR A 494 -2.44 -36.43 -51.03
CA THR A 494 -2.09 -36.88 -52.37
C THR A 494 -1.13 -38.06 -52.31
N ALA A 495 -1.66 -39.23 -51.90
CA ALA A 495 -0.96 -40.49 -52.09
C ALA A 495 -1.21 -41.01 -53.55
N PRO A 496 -0.19 -41.49 -54.25
CA PRO A 496 -0.37 -42.11 -55.56
C PRO A 496 -1.13 -43.46 -55.46
N ALA A 497 -1.89 -43.75 -56.53
CA ALA A 497 -2.75 -44.91 -56.68
C ALA A 497 -2.05 -46.23 -56.35
N ALA A 498 -2.84 -47.13 -55.71
CA ALA A 498 -2.45 -48.44 -55.31
C ALA A 498 -1.96 -49.33 -56.46
N GLN A 499 -0.78 -49.93 -56.27
CA GLN A 499 -0.36 -51.13 -56.97
C GLN A 499 -0.49 -52.34 -56.05
N PRO A 500 -0.80 -53.60 -56.59
CA PRO A 500 -1.21 -54.72 -55.76
C PRO A 500 -0.05 -55.41 -55.07
N LEU A 501 -0.36 -55.92 -53.85
CA LEU A 501 0.46 -56.69 -52.96
C LEU A 501 1.22 -57.83 -53.57
N ALA A 502 2.55 -57.85 -53.42
CA ALA A 502 3.37 -59.06 -53.41
C ALA A 502 3.91 -59.25 -51.99
N ALA A 503 3.73 -60.49 -51.49
CA ALA A 503 4.18 -60.89 -50.17
C ALA A 503 5.71 -60.84 -50.06
N VAL A 504 6.26 -60.13 -49.03
CA VAL A 504 7.66 -60.27 -48.69
C VAL A 504 7.83 -60.33 -47.16
N GLN A 505 8.66 -61.24 -46.83
CA GLN A 505 9.12 -61.70 -45.56
C GLN A 505 9.72 -60.61 -44.58
N ASN A 506 9.67 -60.98 -43.31
CA ASN A 506 10.26 -60.29 -42.16
C ASN A 506 11.66 -59.69 -42.44
N GLY A 507 11.73 -58.39 -42.21
CA GLY A 507 12.97 -57.64 -42.03
C GLY A 507 12.71 -56.44 -41.16
N GLU A 508 13.36 -56.41 -40.03
CA GLU A 508 13.30 -55.31 -39.07
C GLU A 508 13.58 -53.97 -39.75
N ALA A 509 12.57 -53.12 -39.91
CA ALA A 509 12.75 -51.76 -40.37
C ALA A 509 12.96 -50.85 -39.16
N LYS A 510 14.16 -50.39 -39.05
CA LYS A 510 14.61 -49.31 -38.19
C LYS A 510 13.73 -48.07 -38.37
N ARG A 511 12.91 -47.74 -37.38
CA ARG A 511 12.18 -46.47 -37.29
C ARG A 511 13.19 -45.34 -37.25
N THR A 512 13.20 -44.49 -38.22
CA THR A 512 13.78 -43.16 -38.14
C THR A 512 12.74 -42.27 -37.45
N GLU A 513 12.97 -41.99 -36.18
CA GLU A 513 12.22 -41.03 -35.40
C GLU A 513 12.62 -39.59 -35.77
N PRO A 514 11.69 -38.59 -35.59
CA PRO A 514 12.02 -37.17 -35.82
C PRO A 514 12.98 -36.72 -34.75
N VAL A 515 13.79 -35.69 -35.10
CA VAL A 515 14.89 -35.08 -34.37
C VAL A 515 14.57 -34.88 -32.88
N ASP A 516 15.07 -35.77 -32.03
CA ASP A 516 14.73 -35.91 -30.62
C ASP A 516 15.65 -35.13 -29.67
N GLY A 517 16.42 -34.16 -30.20
CA GLY A 517 17.32 -33.38 -29.38
C GLY A 517 16.60 -32.46 -28.37
N GLU A 518 15.44 -31.91 -28.74
CA GLU A 518 14.68 -31.01 -27.87
C GLU A 518 14.07 -31.74 -26.66
N ALA A 519 13.48 -32.92 -26.88
CA ALA A 519 12.92 -33.73 -25.82
C ALA A 519 14.02 -34.22 -24.84
N GLU A 520 15.20 -34.59 -25.36
CA GLU A 520 16.36 -34.97 -24.53
C GLU A 520 16.82 -33.80 -23.65
N VAL A 521 16.90 -32.58 -24.18
CA VAL A 521 17.31 -31.38 -23.44
C VAL A 521 16.26 -31.00 -22.39
N LEU A 522 14.96 -31.09 -22.70
CA LEU A 522 13.88 -30.85 -21.74
C LEU A 522 13.89 -31.87 -20.58
N ALA A 523 14.13 -33.12 -20.86
CA ALA A 523 14.29 -34.14 -19.83
C ALA A 523 15.54 -33.83 -18.96
N ARG A 524 16.64 -33.42 -19.59
CA ARG A 524 17.89 -33.14 -18.90
C ARG A 524 17.82 -31.93 -17.97
N ILE A 525 17.10 -30.86 -18.36
CA ILE A 525 16.89 -29.68 -17.50
C ILE A 525 15.99 -30.00 -16.31
N ALA A 526 14.98 -30.88 -16.48
CA ALA A 526 14.15 -31.36 -15.38
C ALA A 526 14.99 -32.14 -14.36
N ASP A 527 15.86 -33.06 -14.81
CA ASP A 527 16.79 -33.80 -13.97
C ASP A 527 17.78 -32.90 -13.23
N TRP A 528 18.28 -31.84 -13.88
CA TRP A 528 19.12 -30.81 -13.27
C TRP A 528 18.40 -30.08 -12.13
N GLY A 529 17.13 -29.72 -12.33
CA GLY A 529 16.31 -29.12 -11.28
C GLY A 529 16.10 -30.05 -10.08
N VAL A 530 15.87 -31.34 -10.32
CA VAL A 530 15.75 -32.36 -9.27
C VAL A 530 17.07 -32.53 -8.50
N ALA A 531 18.23 -32.60 -9.17
CA ALA A 531 19.51 -32.71 -8.53
C ALA A 531 19.81 -31.50 -7.62
N TRP A 532 19.43 -30.31 -8.05
CA TRP A 532 19.57 -29.11 -7.25
C TRP A 532 18.63 -29.14 -6.03
N ALA A 533 17.34 -29.48 -6.22
CA ALA A 533 16.34 -29.53 -5.13
C ALA A 533 16.68 -30.62 -4.09
N SER A 534 17.23 -31.77 -4.53
CA SER A 534 17.68 -32.84 -3.62
C SER A 534 18.98 -32.55 -2.88
N ARG A 535 19.67 -31.46 -3.20
CA ARG A 535 20.98 -31.09 -2.66
C ARG A 535 22.09 -32.11 -2.95
N ASP A 536 21.90 -32.90 -3.98
CA ASP A 536 22.92 -33.84 -4.45
C ASP A 536 23.97 -33.07 -5.25
N ILE A 537 25.01 -32.62 -4.55
CA ILE A 537 26.06 -31.74 -5.07
C ILE A 537 26.82 -32.42 -6.20
N GLN A 538 27.13 -33.70 -6.04
CA GLN A 538 27.90 -34.45 -7.07
C GLN A 538 27.05 -34.61 -8.33
N ARG A 539 25.80 -35.00 -8.20
CA ARG A 539 24.85 -35.12 -9.32
C ARG A 539 24.62 -33.76 -9.97
N TYR A 540 24.46 -32.67 -9.18
CA TYR A 540 24.28 -31.33 -9.70
C TYR A 540 25.47 -30.83 -10.51
N LEU A 541 26.72 -31.01 -9.99
CA LEU A 541 27.94 -30.59 -10.68
C LEU A 541 28.23 -31.41 -11.93
N ALA A 542 27.72 -32.66 -12.03
CA ALA A 542 27.85 -33.52 -13.20
C ALA A 542 27.07 -33.03 -14.43
N PHE A 543 26.14 -32.09 -14.27
CA PHE A 543 25.47 -31.44 -15.40
C PHE A 543 26.33 -30.40 -16.10
N TYR A 544 27.43 -29.95 -15.51
CA TYR A 544 28.29 -28.90 -16.06
C TYR A 544 29.52 -29.47 -16.75
N ALA A 545 29.75 -29.07 -17.99
CA ALA A 545 30.90 -29.50 -18.79
C ALA A 545 32.25 -29.18 -18.12
N ALA A 546 33.30 -29.91 -18.46
CA ALA A 546 34.65 -29.60 -17.98
C ALA A 546 35.09 -28.17 -18.38
N GLY A 547 34.69 -27.71 -19.55
CA GLY A 547 34.96 -26.38 -20.06
C GLY A 547 33.89 -25.32 -19.67
N PHE A 548 33.05 -25.56 -18.67
CA PHE A 548 32.05 -24.59 -18.22
C PHE A 548 32.68 -23.26 -17.77
N VAL A 549 32.17 -22.15 -18.29
CA VAL A 549 32.58 -20.78 -17.94
C VAL A 549 31.53 -20.12 -17.04
N PRO A 550 31.80 -19.94 -15.75
CA PRO A 550 30.92 -19.23 -14.85
C PRO A 550 30.80 -17.74 -15.21
N GLU A 551 29.64 -17.17 -14.94
CA GLU A 551 29.41 -15.72 -15.05
C GLU A 551 30.34 -14.96 -14.07
N GLY A 552 30.99 -13.89 -14.54
CA GLY A 552 31.93 -13.10 -13.73
C GLY A 552 33.40 -13.54 -13.82
N GLY A 553 33.77 -14.50 -14.71
CA GLY A 553 35.16 -14.83 -15.06
C GLY A 553 35.95 -15.60 -14.01
N GLN A 554 35.31 -16.15 -12.98
CA GLN A 554 35.95 -17.01 -11.99
C GLN A 554 36.19 -18.41 -12.54
N SER A 555 37.19 -19.15 -11.95
CA SER A 555 37.44 -20.52 -12.37
C SER A 555 36.29 -21.47 -11.97
N ARG A 556 36.10 -22.56 -12.74
CA ARG A 556 35.09 -23.59 -12.46
C ARG A 556 35.21 -24.18 -11.06
N GLU A 557 36.46 -24.35 -10.54
CA GLU A 557 36.74 -24.92 -9.21
C GLU A 557 36.31 -23.96 -8.09
N VAL A 558 36.51 -22.65 -8.26
CA VAL A 558 36.06 -21.63 -7.30
C VAL A 558 34.56 -21.57 -7.28
N TRP A 559 33.92 -21.57 -8.47
CA TRP A 559 32.46 -21.58 -8.61
C TRP A 559 31.83 -22.84 -7.98
N ALA A 560 32.40 -24.04 -8.24
CA ALA A 560 31.90 -25.29 -7.69
C ALA A 560 31.95 -25.30 -6.15
N ARG A 561 33.04 -24.85 -5.54
CA ARG A 561 33.17 -24.72 -4.08
C ARG A 561 32.15 -23.77 -3.47
N GLN A 562 31.86 -22.65 -4.15
CA GLN A 562 30.83 -21.72 -3.71
C GLN A 562 29.41 -22.34 -3.80
N ARG A 563 29.12 -23.11 -4.86
CA ARG A 563 27.86 -23.84 -5.01
C ARG A 563 27.70 -24.90 -3.93
N GLU A 564 28.74 -25.66 -3.64
CA GLU A 564 28.79 -26.64 -2.57
C GLU A 564 28.43 -26.02 -1.21
N GLN A 565 29.09 -24.92 -0.85
CA GLN A 565 28.80 -24.18 0.40
C GLN A 565 27.39 -23.63 0.47
N ARG A 566 26.83 -23.20 -0.67
CA ARG A 566 25.45 -22.67 -0.73
C ARG A 566 24.38 -23.77 -0.63
N LEU A 567 24.63 -24.94 -1.18
CA LEU A 567 23.75 -26.09 -1.14
C LEU A 567 23.79 -26.85 0.21
N ALA A 568 24.89 -26.74 0.96
CA ALA A 568 25.06 -27.39 2.25
C ALA A 568 24.28 -26.72 3.40
N LYS A 569 23.99 -25.41 3.30
CA LYS A 569 23.42 -24.60 4.40
C LYS A 569 21.89 -24.75 4.59
N PRO A 570 21.04 -24.79 3.54
CA PRO A 570 19.59 -24.76 3.71
C PRO A 570 19.00 -26.07 4.22
N THR A 571 17.89 -25.98 4.97
CA THR A 571 17.16 -27.17 5.45
C THR A 571 16.32 -27.77 4.32
N SER A 572 15.73 -26.94 3.44
CA SER A 572 15.00 -27.39 2.26
C SER A 572 15.22 -26.44 1.08
N ILE A 573 15.32 -27.01 -0.13
CA ILE A 573 15.37 -26.25 -1.39
C ILE A 573 14.26 -26.75 -2.29
N ARG A 574 13.46 -25.83 -2.82
CA ARG A 574 12.47 -26.11 -3.85
C ARG A 574 12.78 -25.27 -5.09
N ILE A 575 12.89 -25.96 -6.22
CA ILE A 575 13.13 -25.33 -7.52
C ILE A 575 11.97 -25.69 -8.43
N GLU A 576 11.40 -24.68 -9.08
CA GLU A 576 10.38 -24.85 -10.09
C GLU A 576 10.85 -24.17 -11.37
N ILE A 577 10.85 -24.90 -12.46
CA ILE A 577 11.23 -24.44 -13.80
C ILE A 577 9.96 -24.18 -14.57
N GLN A 578 9.74 -22.90 -14.93
CA GLN A 578 8.52 -22.46 -15.62
C GLN A 578 8.85 -22.07 -17.06
N ASN A 579 8.00 -22.51 -18.00
CA ASN A 579 8.03 -22.16 -19.42
C ASN A 579 9.41 -22.34 -20.08
N PRO A 580 10.04 -23.55 -20.01
CA PRO A 580 11.31 -23.77 -20.68
C PRO A 580 11.12 -23.72 -22.21
N ALA A 581 11.84 -22.80 -22.87
CA ALA A 581 11.89 -22.66 -24.31
C ALA A 581 13.25 -23.16 -24.81
N VAL A 582 13.25 -24.25 -25.57
CA VAL A 582 14.46 -24.82 -26.14
C VAL A 582 14.66 -24.34 -27.57
N GLN A 583 15.85 -23.83 -27.85
CA GLN A 583 16.28 -23.46 -29.22
C GLN A 583 17.49 -24.32 -29.58
N MET A 584 17.32 -25.23 -30.53
CA MET A 584 18.41 -26.03 -31.08
C MET A 584 19.23 -25.18 -32.06
N SER A 585 20.48 -24.84 -31.72
CA SER A 585 21.39 -24.10 -32.58
C SER A 585 22.15 -25.01 -33.56
N ALA A 586 22.36 -26.29 -33.16
CA ALA A 586 22.95 -27.36 -33.94
C ALA A 586 22.47 -28.72 -33.38
N PRO A 587 22.72 -29.86 -34.05
CA PRO A 587 22.31 -31.18 -33.53
C PRO A 587 22.90 -31.54 -32.17
N ASP A 588 23.98 -30.88 -31.77
CA ASP A 588 24.72 -31.07 -30.53
C ASP A 588 24.75 -29.84 -29.62
N THR A 589 24.04 -28.78 -29.97
CA THR A 589 24.02 -27.52 -29.22
C THR A 589 22.61 -26.97 -29.07
N ALA A 590 22.22 -26.64 -27.83
CA ALA A 590 20.92 -26.07 -27.51
C ALA A 590 21.04 -24.90 -26.52
N VAL A 591 20.14 -23.95 -26.65
CA VAL A 591 19.95 -22.86 -25.69
C VAL A 591 18.57 -23.01 -25.07
N VAL A 592 18.51 -22.95 -23.73
CA VAL A 592 17.24 -23.07 -23.00
C VAL A 592 17.03 -21.83 -22.14
N ASP A 593 15.97 -21.10 -22.44
CA ASP A 593 15.49 -19.97 -21.64
C ASP A 593 14.30 -20.40 -20.77
N PHE A 594 14.33 -20.07 -19.49
CA PHE A 594 13.24 -20.41 -18.57
C PHE A 594 13.21 -19.46 -17.37
N ARG A 595 12.05 -19.38 -16.73
CA ARG A 595 11.89 -18.73 -15.43
C ARG A 595 12.10 -19.75 -14.32
N GLN A 596 13.03 -19.46 -13.42
CA GLN A 596 13.28 -20.23 -12.21
C GLN A 596 12.63 -19.58 -11.00
N LEU A 597 11.79 -20.34 -10.29
CA LEU A 597 11.37 -20.01 -8.94
C LEU A 597 12.21 -20.80 -7.95
N TYR A 598 12.91 -20.08 -7.09
CA TYR A 598 13.78 -20.63 -6.07
C TYR A 598 13.21 -20.34 -4.69
N THR A 599 12.92 -21.36 -3.89
CA THR A 599 12.42 -21.23 -2.53
C THR A 599 13.35 -21.98 -1.59
N VAL A 600 13.86 -21.30 -0.57
CA VAL A 600 14.75 -21.82 0.47
C VAL A 600 14.24 -21.32 1.81
N ASP A 601 13.80 -22.22 2.67
CA ASP A 601 13.21 -21.89 3.97
C ASP A 601 12.14 -20.78 3.85
N ALA A 602 12.38 -19.58 4.36
CA ALA A 602 11.48 -18.42 4.24
C ALA A 602 11.80 -17.49 3.06
N TYR A 603 12.91 -17.75 2.32
CA TYR A 603 13.35 -16.92 1.19
C TYR A 603 12.78 -17.41 -0.13
N ARG A 604 12.23 -16.50 -0.95
CA ARG A 604 11.77 -16.77 -2.31
C ARG A 604 12.42 -15.81 -3.29
N ASP A 605 12.88 -16.35 -4.42
CA ASP A 605 13.46 -15.58 -5.52
C ASP A 605 12.92 -16.06 -6.86
N SER A 606 12.80 -15.14 -7.82
CA SER A 606 12.42 -15.43 -9.18
C SER A 606 13.43 -14.80 -10.13
N SER A 607 14.04 -15.62 -10.97
CA SER A 607 15.04 -15.18 -11.94
C SER A 607 14.80 -15.81 -13.31
N GLU A 608 15.13 -15.09 -14.37
CA GLU A 608 15.18 -15.64 -15.72
C GLU A 608 16.56 -16.19 -15.99
N LYS A 609 16.62 -17.43 -16.45
CA LYS A 609 17.87 -18.14 -16.73
C LYS A 609 17.95 -18.56 -18.17
N THR A 610 19.15 -18.42 -18.72
CA THR A 610 19.55 -18.99 -19.99
C THR A 610 20.65 -20.02 -19.74
N LEU A 611 20.45 -21.26 -20.16
CA LEU A 611 21.43 -22.33 -20.13
C LEU A 611 21.80 -22.72 -21.56
N GLU A 612 23.10 -22.63 -21.87
CA GLU A 612 23.65 -23.17 -23.12
C GLU A 612 24.12 -24.60 -22.89
N TRP A 613 23.59 -25.53 -23.65
CA TRP A 613 23.86 -26.97 -23.57
C TRP A 613 24.67 -27.44 -24.77
N ARG A 614 25.57 -28.34 -24.55
CA ARG A 614 26.32 -29.06 -25.59
C ARG A 614 26.30 -30.55 -25.33
N LYS A 615 26.13 -31.36 -26.40
CA LYS A 615 26.17 -32.83 -26.30
C LYS A 615 27.63 -33.28 -26.40
N GLU A 616 28.20 -33.76 -25.29
CA GLU A 616 29.57 -34.31 -25.19
C GLU A 616 29.48 -35.78 -24.82
N ASN A 617 30.10 -36.66 -25.59
CA ASN A 617 30.06 -38.12 -25.36
C ASN A 617 28.65 -38.70 -25.22
N GLY A 618 27.70 -38.17 -25.98
CA GLY A 618 26.30 -38.61 -25.95
C GLY A 618 25.47 -38.04 -24.80
N GLN A 619 26.02 -37.19 -23.95
CA GLN A 619 25.30 -36.53 -22.84
C GLN A 619 25.22 -35.03 -23.02
N TRP A 620 24.06 -34.45 -22.72
CA TRP A 620 23.87 -33.00 -22.70
C TRP A 620 24.48 -32.40 -21.42
N LEU A 621 25.44 -31.47 -21.58
CA LEU A 621 26.11 -30.77 -20.50
C LEU A 621 25.99 -29.26 -20.67
N ILE A 622 25.91 -28.54 -19.54
CA ILE A 622 25.82 -27.08 -19.50
C ILE A 622 27.23 -26.51 -19.71
N VAL A 623 27.38 -25.69 -20.75
CA VAL A 623 28.64 -25.00 -21.06
C VAL A 623 28.63 -23.55 -20.61
N ARG A 624 27.43 -22.94 -20.47
CA ARG A 624 27.27 -21.58 -19.98
C ARG A 624 25.95 -21.41 -19.23
N GLU A 625 25.96 -20.64 -18.16
CA GLU A 625 24.80 -20.23 -17.39
C GLU A 625 24.80 -18.71 -17.29
N ALA A 626 23.71 -18.05 -17.70
CA ALA A 626 23.48 -16.63 -17.51
C ALA A 626 22.19 -16.43 -16.68
N VAL A 627 22.24 -15.54 -15.70
CA VAL A 627 21.12 -15.21 -14.82
C VAL A 627 20.77 -13.74 -15.02
N ARG A 628 19.55 -13.48 -15.46
CA ARG A 628 18.97 -12.14 -15.42
C ARG A 628 18.08 -12.05 -14.19
N ALA A 629 18.42 -11.16 -13.25
CA ALA A 629 17.51 -10.84 -12.17
C ALA A 629 16.17 -10.43 -12.80
N ALA A 630 15.09 -11.14 -12.52
CA ALA A 630 13.76 -10.67 -12.85
C ALA A 630 13.64 -9.28 -12.22
N GLY A 631 13.52 -8.23 -13.06
CA GLY A 631 13.46 -6.86 -12.58
C GLY A 631 12.41 -6.81 -11.48
N LYS A 632 12.77 -6.27 -10.30
CA LYS A 632 11.76 -5.93 -9.29
C LYS A 632 10.65 -5.21 -10.05
N PRO A 633 9.40 -5.61 -9.90
CA PRO A 633 8.31 -4.81 -10.44
C PRO A 633 8.51 -3.41 -9.88
N ARG A 634 8.75 -2.45 -10.76
CA ARG A 634 8.83 -1.03 -10.45
C ARG A 634 7.51 -0.52 -9.97
#